data_06a225f7f192588fe475a28fa9643bc8
#
_entry.id   06a225f7f192588fe475a28fa9643bc8
#
_cell.length_a   1.000
_cell.length_b   1.000
_cell.length_c   1.000
_cell.angle_alpha   90.00
_cell.angle_beta   90.00
_cell.angle_gamma   90.00
#
_symmetry.space_group_name_H-M   'P 1'
#
loop_
_entity.id
_entity.type
_entity.pdbx_description
1 polymer ?
#
loop_
_entity_poly.entity_id
_entity_poly.type
_entity_poly.pdbx_seq_one_letter_code
_entity_poly.pdbx_strand_id
1 'polypeptide(L)'
;MTTIPKLRKETKSIKVHGHELHDDYAWIKQDNWQEVLKNPAKLNTEVQNYLYQENDFVKQSLKDKEQLSETIFQELKNKIKDKDSSVPIKDGEYSYFTEYAEAAEYPCFKRNGPNNRIETIFDAQQRAEGKTFFNLASVTHSHDHRFMAYNVDTNGSENYLLSVEHLDNKKILTKDIPNTTGEIIWDTDNKHIYYIRLDHNHRPNRIYKHLVGQDHKLDELIFEEKDPAFFCSVSLSQSKEYLLIRTGDHQTSEYYIQNIKDKTSKLKSFFPKTTRHEYEIDHGEGYFYILTNTDNCNNFKIMRCADNKVDKKNWEDFVEYKSDIFIINFIILKNWLVYLQRHDGVNQIIIQNLNNNNSHQIQFTEEAYDLNLLNQYEFNTDWIRFSFSSPITPKSIFDYNCVSKERILKKIQEIPSGFNSDLYTCKRFLCPGHDGVTIPLTVIHKKNIELNGSHPLLLYGYGSYGITIPDSFSTNRFSLIDRGFIYAIAHIRGGREKGQDWYENGKLLKKKNTFFDFISCAEFLCEKKYTSPKKIIAQGGSAGGLLMGYIANERPDLFLGIIAQVPFVDICNTMLDEDLPLTVTEIPEWGDLKNNEEAFHYIRSYSPYDNVKQQDYPHMLITGGITDPRVTYWEMTKWAAKIRDYKTNDNLLLLKMNMDAGHSGASGRYDYLKEVALDYIFCLKITDQK
;
A
#
# COMPACT_ATOMS: atom_id res chain seq x y z
N MET A 1 0.25 -5.16 40.26
CA MET A 1 -0.67 -5.42 39.12
C MET A 1 -0.70 -4.15 38.28
N THR A 2 -0.50 -4.26 37.00
CA THR A 2 -0.57 -3.11 36.07
C THR A 2 -2.02 -2.68 35.96
N THR A 3 -2.32 -1.40 36.21
CA THR A 3 -3.68 -0.90 36.10
C THR A 3 -4.06 -0.84 34.59
N ILE A 4 -5.14 -1.51 34.25
CA ILE A 4 -5.70 -1.44 32.88
C ILE A 4 -6.19 -0.01 32.63
N PRO A 5 -5.74 0.66 31.54
CA PRO A 5 -6.21 2.00 31.22
C PRO A 5 -7.72 2.03 31.00
N LYS A 6 -8.37 3.06 31.53
CA LYS A 6 -9.82 3.27 31.35
C LYS A 6 -10.08 4.63 30.74
N LEU A 7 -10.94 4.64 29.74
CA LEU A 7 -11.42 5.84 29.10
C LEU A 7 -12.80 6.21 29.66
N ARG A 8 -13.04 7.50 29.93
CA ARG A 8 -14.37 7.95 30.36
C ARG A 8 -15.38 7.83 29.24
N LYS A 9 -16.62 7.61 29.60
CA LYS A 9 -17.75 7.57 28.68
C LYS A 9 -18.47 8.91 28.64
N GLU A 10 -18.77 9.36 27.42
CA GLU A 10 -19.59 10.54 27.14
C GLU A 10 -20.40 10.24 25.89
N THR A 11 -21.58 9.65 26.09
CA THR A 11 -22.39 9.15 24.99
C THR A 11 -22.87 10.29 24.09
N LYS A 12 -22.52 10.23 22.80
CA LYS A 12 -23.10 11.03 21.74
C LYS A 12 -23.99 10.14 20.88
N SER A 13 -25.05 10.70 20.35
CA SER A 13 -25.97 9.97 19.46
C SER A 13 -26.10 10.69 18.12
N ILE A 14 -26.10 9.90 17.06
CA ILE A 14 -26.36 10.35 15.70
C ILE A 14 -27.60 9.63 15.17
N LYS A 15 -28.53 10.35 14.52
CA LYS A 15 -29.71 9.75 13.87
C LYS A 15 -29.49 9.64 12.38
N VAL A 16 -29.63 8.42 11.86
CA VAL A 16 -29.49 8.09 10.43
C VAL A 16 -30.62 7.13 10.06
N HIS A 17 -31.39 7.45 8.99
CA HIS A 17 -32.51 6.63 8.51
C HIS A 17 -33.50 6.20 9.64
N GLY A 18 -33.77 7.11 10.60
CA GLY A 18 -34.64 6.81 11.73
C GLY A 18 -34.01 5.96 12.85
N HIS A 19 -32.79 5.48 12.68
CA HIS A 19 -32.04 4.74 13.69
C HIS A 19 -31.11 5.66 14.45
N GLU A 20 -30.86 5.31 15.71
CA GLU A 20 -29.93 6.03 16.57
C GLU A 20 -28.65 5.19 16.76
N LEU A 21 -27.49 5.78 16.45
CA LEU A 21 -26.17 5.26 16.72
C LEU A 21 -25.65 5.91 17.97
N HIS A 22 -25.24 5.11 18.97
CA HIS A 22 -24.66 5.60 20.23
C HIS A 22 -23.16 5.37 20.25
N ASP A 23 -22.41 6.41 20.58
CA ASP A 23 -20.97 6.37 20.67
C ASP A 23 -20.50 6.97 22.01
N ASP A 24 -20.08 6.11 22.93
CA ASP A 24 -19.60 6.50 24.25
C ASP A 24 -18.24 7.20 24.23
N TYR A 25 -17.53 7.12 23.12
CA TYR A 25 -16.15 7.60 22.97
C TYR A 25 -15.96 8.60 21.81
N ALA A 26 -17.04 9.13 21.24
CA ALA A 26 -17.00 10.11 20.15
C ALA A 26 -16.15 11.36 20.48
N TRP A 27 -16.05 11.72 21.76
CA TRP A 27 -15.31 12.89 22.26
C TRP A 27 -13.79 12.79 22.05
N ILE A 28 -13.24 11.60 21.74
CA ILE A 28 -11.81 11.41 21.44
C ILE A 28 -11.44 12.11 20.14
N LYS A 29 -12.33 12.12 19.12
CA LYS A 29 -12.19 12.96 17.96
C LYS A 29 -12.38 14.41 18.37
N GLN A 30 -11.34 15.23 18.16
CA GLN A 30 -11.36 16.65 18.52
C GLN A 30 -11.74 17.51 17.33
N ASP A 31 -12.32 18.70 17.60
CA ASP A 31 -12.69 19.62 16.51
C ASP A 31 -11.48 20.11 15.70
N ASN A 32 -10.30 20.18 16.33
CA ASN A 32 -9.04 20.57 15.70
C ASN A 32 -8.20 19.38 15.19
N TRP A 33 -8.82 18.24 14.91
CA TRP A 33 -8.11 17.01 14.52
C TRP A 33 -7.13 17.21 13.34
N GLN A 34 -7.46 18.05 12.36
CA GLN A 34 -6.58 18.37 11.22
C GLN A 34 -5.29 19.04 11.67
N GLU A 35 -5.35 19.86 12.73
CA GLU A 35 -4.16 20.48 13.31
C GLU A 35 -3.35 19.48 14.13
N VAL A 36 -4.02 18.55 14.81
CA VAL A 36 -3.38 17.46 15.57
C VAL A 36 -2.58 16.55 14.62
N LEU A 37 -3.13 16.17 13.45
CA LEU A 37 -2.40 15.40 12.45
C LEU A 37 -1.09 16.08 12.01
N LYS A 38 -1.11 17.41 11.87
CA LYS A 38 0.08 18.19 11.51
C LYS A 38 1.01 18.48 12.70
N ASN A 39 0.47 18.52 13.91
CA ASN A 39 1.20 18.80 15.14
C ASN A 39 0.58 18.08 16.33
N PRO A 40 1.06 16.87 16.68
CA PRO A 40 0.54 16.07 17.80
C PRO A 40 0.55 16.79 19.16
N ALA A 41 1.38 17.80 19.35
CA ALA A 41 1.39 18.58 20.58
C ALA A 41 0.08 19.36 20.84
N LYS A 42 -0.79 19.49 19.82
CA LYS A 42 -2.13 20.09 19.93
C LYS A 42 -3.20 19.09 20.41
N LEU A 43 -2.84 17.83 20.60
CA LEU A 43 -3.75 16.83 21.13
C LEU A 43 -4.19 17.20 22.56
N ASN A 44 -5.47 17.01 22.86
CA ASN A 44 -6.02 17.22 24.20
C ASN A 44 -5.24 16.39 25.23
N THR A 45 -4.91 16.99 26.35
CA THR A 45 -4.08 16.38 27.41
C THR A 45 -4.70 15.09 27.96
N GLU A 46 -6.04 15.00 28.07
CA GLU A 46 -6.72 13.80 28.55
C GLU A 46 -6.51 12.62 27.59
N VAL A 47 -6.72 12.85 26.27
CA VAL A 47 -6.49 11.82 25.24
C VAL A 47 -5.01 11.45 25.18
N GLN A 48 -4.12 12.44 25.21
CA GLN A 48 -2.68 12.20 25.20
C GLN A 48 -2.23 11.34 26.40
N ASN A 49 -2.67 11.66 27.59
CA ASN A 49 -2.37 10.89 28.80
C ASN A 49 -2.90 9.46 28.70
N TYR A 50 -4.11 9.27 28.18
CA TYR A 50 -4.67 7.95 27.98
C TYR A 50 -3.81 7.13 27.01
N LEU A 51 -3.39 7.67 25.87
CA LEU A 51 -2.54 6.97 24.91
C LEU A 51 -1.16 6.62 25.49
N TYR A 52 -0.57 7.48 26.32
CA TYR A 52 0.65 7.13 27.04
C TYR A 52 0.43 6.01 28.06
N GLN A 53 -0.68 6.01 28.78
CA GLN A 53 -1.02 4.92 29.70
C GLN A 53 -1.20 3.58 28.94
N GLU A 54 -1.80 3.60 27.76
CA GLU A 54 -1.90 2.43 26.90
C GLU A 54 -0.52 1.90 26.46
N ASN A 55 0.37 2.80 26.02
CA ASN A 55 1.74 2.44 25.67
C ASN A 55 2.52 1.84 26.85
N ASP A 56 2.36 2.41 28.05
CA ASP A 56 2.96 1.88 29.27
C ASP A 56 2.36 0.51 29.65
N PHE A 57 1.06 0.33 29.46
CA PHE A 57 0.40 -0.95 29.68
C PHE A 57 0.93 -2.03 28.75
N VAL A 58 1.13 -1.74 27.44
CA VAL A 58 1.77 -2.63 26.49
C VAL A 58 3.17 -3.03 26.97
N LYS A 59 4.01 -2.04 27.30
CA LYS A 59 5.38 -2.27 27.77
C LYS A 59 5.42 -3.17 29.00
N GLN A 60 4.54 -2.94 29.97
CA GLN A 60 4.50 -3.72 31.18
C GLN A 60 3.94 -5.14 30.95
N SER A 61 2.93 -5.28 30.09
CA SER A 61 2.33 -6.58 29.75
C SER A 61 3.29 -7.52 29.02
N LEU A 62 4.27 -6.95 28.30
CA LEU A 62 5.28 -7.70 27.55
C LEU A 62 6.66 -7.70 28.21
N LYS A 63 6.78 -7.19 29.44
CA LYS A 63 8.06 -7.02 30.13
C LYS A 63 8.85 -8.32 30.28
N ASP A 64 8.17 -9.44 30.52
CA ASP A 64 8.78 -10.77 30.64
C ASP A 64 9.38 -11.29 29.31
N LYS A 65 9.04 -10.65 28.19
CA LYS A 65 9.59 -10.95 26.84
C LYS A 65 10.55 -9.88 26.34
N GLU A 66 10.98 -8.90 27.14
CA GLU A 66 11.84 -7.79 26.73
C GLU A 66 13.16 -8.26 26.11
N GLN A 67 13.84 -9.23 26.73
CA GLN A 67 15.06 -9.81 26.19
C GLN A 67 14.84 -10.54 24.86
N LEU A 68 13.71 -11.27 24.74
CA LEU A 68 13.34 -11.93 23.50
C LEU A 68 13.00 -10.92 22.41
N SER A 69 12.36 -9.79 22.76
CA SER A 69 12.09 -8.69 21.83
C SER A 69 13.36 -8.13 21.21
N GLU A 70 14.35 -7.86 22.04
CA GLU A 70 15.66 -7.40 21.55
C GLU A 70 16.33 -8.48 20.66
N THR A 71 16.28 -9.74 21.07
CA THR A 71 16.80 -10.85 20.26
C THR A 71 16.15 -10.90 18.88
N ILE A 72 14.83 -10.82 18.81
CA ILE A 72 14.08 -10.84 17.54
C ILE A 72 14.43 -9.61 16.70
N PHE A 73 14.48 -8.43 17.32
CA PHE A 73 14.87 -7.21 16.61
C PHE A 73 16.26 -7.36 15.96
N GLN A 74 17.24 -7.88 16.70
CA GLN A 74 18.58 -8.13 16.17
C GLN A 74 18.59 -9.21 15.07
N GLU A 75 17.79 -10.28 15.21
CA GLU A 75 17.62 -11.28 14.16
C GLU A 75 17.06 -10.66 12.87
N LEU A 76 16.02 -9.83 12.97
CA LEU A 76 15.41 -9.13 11.83
C LEU A 76 16.42 -8.19 11.18
N LYS A 77 17.14 -7.40 11.98
CA LYS A 77 18.17 -6.47 11.53
C LYS A 77 19.30 -7.19 10.81
N ASN A 78 19.81 -8.29 11.36
CA ASN A 78 20.91 -9.06 10.79
C ASN A 78 20.56 -9.76 9.47
N LYS A 79 19.29 -9.86 9.11
CA LYS A 79 18.84 -10.34 7.80
C LYS A 79 18.92 -9.27 6.72
N ILE A 80 19.08 -8.00 7.09
CA ILE A 80 19.21 -6.89 6.16
C ILE A 80 20.68 -6.62 5.88
N LYS A 81 21.06 -6.57 4.61
CA LYS A 81 22.40 -6.16 4.20
C LYS A 81 22.63 -4.70 4.56
N ASP A 82 23.61 -4.45 5.42
CA ASP A 82 23.86 -3.12 5.98
C ASP A 82 24.28 -2.14 4.88
N LYS A 83 25.37 -2.42 4.18
CA LYS A 83 25.77 -1.67 2.96
C LYS A 83 25.14 -2.30 1.75
N ASP A 84 24.10 -1.70 1.22
CA ASP A 84 23.40 -2.21 0.06
C ASP A 84 23.09 -1.09 -0.94
N SER A 85 23.08 -1.43 -2.24
CA SER A 85 22.77 -0.51 -3.32
C SER A 85 21.68 -1.07 -4.24
N SER A 86 20.82 -0.23 -4.77
CA SER A 86 19.91 -0.62 -5.84
C SER A 86 20.67 -0.85 -7.15
N VAL A 87 20.05 -1.56 -8.09
CA VAL A 87 20.61 -1.69 -9.46
C VAL A 87 20.47 -0.34 -10.15
N PRO A 88 21.56 0.24 -10.71
CA PRO A 88 21.49 1.52 -11.39
C PRO A 88 20.51 1.53 -12.58
N ILE A 89 19.73 2.60 -12.69
CA ILE A 89 18.78 2.84 -13.80
C ILE A 89 19.38 3.88 -14.73
N LYS A 90 19.52 3.53 -16.01
CA LYS A 90 20.13 4.39 -17.02
C LYS A 90 19.18 5.50 -17.48
N ASP A 91 19.71 6.73 -17.60
CA ASP A 91 19.07 7.87 -18.25
C ASP A 91 20.16 8.70 -19.00
N GLY A 92 20.23 8.55 -20.31
CA GLY A 92 21.25 9.18 -21.15
C GLY A 92 22.67 8.74 -20.77
N GLU A 93 23.52 9.73 -20.45
CA GLU A 93 24.91 9.50 -20.03
C GLU A 93 25.05 9.17 -18.52
N TYR A 94 23.96 9.21 -17.78
CA TYR A 94 23.93 8.94 -16.34
C TYR A 94 23.22 7.63 -16.01
N SER A 95 23.49 7.12 -14.81
CA SER A 95 22.67 6.10 -14.19
C SER A 95 22.46 6.41 -12.72
N TYR A 96 21.22 6.22 -12.25
CA TYR A 96 20.76 6.62 -10.93
C TYR A 96 20.52 5.41 -10.04
N PHE A 97 20.93 5.47 -8.78
CA PHE A 97 20.78 4.40 -7.82
C PHE A 97 20.74 4.93 -6.38
N THR A 98 20.25 4.10 -5.48
CA THR A 98 20.31 4.35 -4.03
C THR A 98 21.37 3.47 -3.40
N GLU A 99 21.99 3.95 -2.33
CA GLU A 99 22.97 3.21 -1.54
C GLU A 99 22.79 3.52 -0.06
N TYR A 100 22.76 2.47 0.77
CA TYR A 100 22.81 2.61 2.21
C TYR A 100 24.24 2.57 2.70
N ALA A 101 24.63 3.54 3.52
CA ALA A 101 25.86 3.48 4.30
C ALA A 101 25.71 2.51 5.48
N GLU A 102 26.81 2.21 6.15
CA GLU A 102 26.84 1.36 7.34
C GLU A 102 25.96 1.97 8.45
N ALA A 103 25.12 1.17 9.06
CA ALA A 103 24.16 1.54 10.10
C ALA A 103 23.14 2.66 9.72
N ALA A 104 23.07 3.07 8.46
CA ALA A 104 22.14 4.12 8.02
C ALA A 104 20.70 3.63 8.01
N GLU A 105 19.79 4.43 8.52
CA GLU A 105 18.33 4.22 8.43
C GLU A 105 17.79 4.58 7.04
N TYR A 106 18.41 5.57 6.38
CA TYR A 106 17.95 6.14 5.12
C TYR A 106 19.04 6.06 4.05
N PRO A 107 18.66 5.93 2.76
CA PRO A 107 19.62 5.81 1.67
C PRO A 107 20.20 7.16 1.25
N CYS A 108 21.40 7.10 0.65
CA CYS A 108 21.89 8.15 -0.22
C CYS A 108 21.44 7.88 -1.65
N PHE A 109 20.90 8.89 -2.32
CA PHE A 109 20.64 8.88 -3.75
C PHE A 109 21.91 9.30 -4.48
N LYS A 110 22.32 8.50 -5.43
CA LYS A 110 23.57 8.67 -6.17
C LYS A 110 23.34 8.60 -7.66
N ARG A 111 24.25 9.20 -8.43
CA ARG A 111 24.33 9.00 -9.86
C ARG A 111 25.76 8.62 -10.26
N ASN A 112 25.88 7.77 -11.24
CA ASN A 112 27.11 7.51 -11.96
C ASN A 112 27.06 8.28 -13.28
N GLY A 113 27.96 9.23 -13.47
CA GLY A 113 28.01 10.10 -14.65
C GLY A 113 29.12 9.69 -15.63
N PRO A 114 29.40 10.54 -16.62
CA PRO A 114 30.50 10.36 -17.55
C PRO A 114 31.82 10.06 -16.80
N ASN A 115 32.66 9.20 -17.38
CA ASN A 115 33.93 8.74 -16.80
C ASN A 115 33.77 7.94 -15.48
N ASN A 116 32.63 7.32 -15.24
CA ASN A 116 32.34 6.53 -14.02
C ASN A 116 32.50 7.32 -12.70
N ARG A 117 32.29 8.61 -12.75
CA ARG A 117 32.27 9.47 -11.55
C ARG A 117 30.98 9.27 -10.79
N ILE A 118 31.04 8.71 -9.59
CA ILE A 118 29.90 8.57 -8.69
C ILE A 118 29.74 9.85 -7.85
N GLU A 119 28.54 10.38 -7.84
CA GLU A 119 28.17 11.58 -7.06
C GLU A 119 26.94 11.29 -6.18
N THR A 120 26.99 11.75 -4.93
CA THR A 120 25.79 11.81 -4.08
C THR A 120 24.96 13.02 -4.48
N ILE A 121 23.74 12.78 -4.93
CA ILE A 121 22.79 13.84 -5.29
C ILE A 121 21.92 14.23 -4.11
N PHE A 122 21.52 13.26 -3.26
CA PHE A 122 20.71 13.51 -2.06
C PHE A 122 21.08 12.53 -0.96
N ASP A 123 21.39 13.04 0.22
CA ASP A 123 21.69 12.25 1.42
C ASP A 123 20.49 12.30 2.37
N ALA A 124 19.64 11.26 2.33
CA ALA A 124 18.46 11.20 3.17
C ALA A 124 18.83 10.97 4.64
N GLN A 125 19.92 10.24 4.93
CA GLN A 125 20.40 10.02 6.30
C GLN A 125 20.79 11.35 6.96
N GLN A 126 21.58 12.18 6.29
CA GLN A 126 21.96 13.48 6.79
C GLN A 126 20.74 14.39 7.01
N ARG A 127 19.77 14.37 6.09
CA ARG A 127 18.57 15.21 6.19
C ARG A 127 17.57 14.76 7.25
N ALA A 128 17.64 13.51 7.68
CA ALA A 128 16.85 12.95 8.76
C ALA A 128 17.41 13.26 10.15
N GLU A 129 18.66 13.75 10.25
CA GLU A 129 19.28 14.03 11.55
C GLU A 129 18.45 14.98 12.41
N GLY A 130 18.26 14.62 13.68
CA GLY A 130 17.49 15.39 14.65
C GLY A 130 15.97 15.36 14.46
N LYS A 131 15.44 14.52 13.56
CA LYS A 131 13.99 14.33 13.37
C LYS A 131 13.53 13.03 13.97
N THR A 132 12.38 13.03 14.61
CA THR A 132 11.73 11.82 15.14
C THR A 132 11.08 10.99 14.05
N PHE A 133 10.67 11.64 12.96
CA PHE A 133 10.12 11.02 11.76
C PHE A 133 10.71 11.67 10.50
N PHE A 134 11.01 10.87 9.50
CA PHE A 134 11.45 11.37 8.20
C PHE A 134 11.02 10.41 7.10
N ASN A 135 10.16 10.87 6.22
CA ASN A 135 9.74 10.13 5.05
C ASN A 135 10.06 10.93 3.78
N LEU A 136 10.73 10.26 2.84
CA LEU A 136 11.08 10.79 1.54
C LEU A 136 10.18 10.14 0.49
N ALA A 137 9.19 10.89 -0.01
CA ALA A 137 8.27 10.35 -1.00
C ALA A 137 8.91 10.20 -2.38
N SER A 138 9.69 11.20 -2.81
CA SER A 138 10.34 11.17 -4.12
C SER A 138 11.62 12.00 -4.15
N VAL A 139 12.55 11.56 -5.00
CA VAL A 139 13.71 12.33 -5.48
C VAL A 139 13.75 12.17 -6.97
N THR A 140 13.61 13.25 -7.72
CA THR A 140 13.62 13.26 -9.18
C THR A 140 14.66 14.25 -9.72
N HIS A 141 15.28 13.92 -10.85
CA HIS A 141 16.24 14.80 -11.52
C HIS A 141 15.61 15.42 -12.78
N SER A 142 16.10 16.62 -13.16
CA SER A 142 15.73 17.25 -14.43
C SER A 142 16.28 16.44 -15.63
N HIS A 143 15.68 16.57 -16.81
CA HIS A 143 16.11 15.85 -18.00
C HIS A 143 17.51 16.26 -18.50
N ASP A 144 17.99 17.44 -18.10
CA ASP A 144 19.37 17.90 -18.37
C ASP A 144 20.35 17.52 -17.24
N HIS A 145 19.90 16.76 -16.25
CA HIS A 145 20.69 16.24 -15.12
C HIS A 145 21.34 17.30 -14.23
N ARG A 146 20.87 18.58 -14.26
CA ARG A 146 21.45 19.68 -13.47
C ARG A 146 20.73 19.97 -12.17
N PHE A 147 19.47 19.59 -12.06
CA PHE A 147 18.62 19.89 -10.91
C PHE A 147 18.06 18.62 -10.32
N MET A 148 17.68 18.71 -9.05
CA MET A 148 16.97 17.66 -8.31
C MET A 148 15.80 18.30 -7.57
N ALA A 149 14.64 17.67 -7.63
CA ALA A 149 13.47 18.00 -6.82
C ALA A 149 13.16 16.85 -5.87
N TYR A 150 12.69 17.16 -4.66
CA TYR A 150 12.37 16.16 -3.66
C TYR A 150 11.23 16.61 -2.75
N ASN A 151 10.51 15.63 -2.19
CA ASN A 151 9.42 15.81 -1.23
C ASN A 151 9.72 15.08 0.08
N VAL A 152 9.64 15.79 1.21
CA VAL A 152 9.85 15.23 2.55
C VAL A 152 8.65 15.47 3.47
N ASP A 153 8.28 14.45 4.25
CA ASP A 153 7.38 14.54 5.39
C ASP A 153 8.17 14.27 6.67
N THR A 154 8.02 15.13 7.67
CA THR A 154 8.80 15.06 8.91
C THR A 154 7.96 14.77 10.15
N ASN A 155 6.69 14.39 9.97
CA ASN A 155 5.78 14.06 11.07
C ASN A 155 4.81 12.91 10.81
N GLY A 156 4.85 12.28 9.65
CA GLY A 156 3.99 11.12 9.32
C GLY A 156 2.58 11.46 8.88
N SER A 157 2.29 12.74 8.62
CA SER A 157 0.95 13.19 8.21
C SER A 157 0.68 13.10 6.71
N GLU A 158 1.63 12.58 5.92
CA GLU A 158 1.59 12.58 4.45
C GLU A 158 1.44 13.99 3.83
N ASN A 159 1.87 15.01 4.58
CA ASN A 159 1.92 16.41 4.15
C ASN A 159 3.36 16.76 3.83
N TYR A 160 3.70 16.77 2.56
CA TYR A 160 5.09 16.91 2.14
C TYR A 160 5.48 18.36 1.89
N LEU A 161 6.78 18.63 2.09
CA LEU A 161 7.46 19.86 1.73
C LEU A 161 8.29 19.60 0.48
N LEU A 162 8.00 20.33 -0.61
CA LEU A 162 8.71 20.21 -1.88
C LEU A 162 9.84 21.23 -1.96
N SER A 163 11.02 20.76 -2.36
CA SER A 163 12.18 21.64 -2.60
C SER A 163 12.92 21.25 -3.87
N VAL A 164 13.62 22.22 -4.47
CA VAL A 164 14.46 22.03 -5.67
C VAL A 164 15.86 22.53 -5.41
N GLU A 165 16.87 21.75 -5.80
CA GLU A 165 18.28 22.01 -5.58
C GLU A 165 19.08 21.87 -6.88
N HIS A 166 20.06 22.73 -7.09
CA HIS A 166 21.03 22.61 -8.18
C HIS A 166 22.11 21.60 -7.79
N LEU A 167 22.35 20.59 -8.62
CA LEU A 167 23.22 19.46 -8.29
C LEU A 167 24.71 19.83 -8.15
N ASP A 168 25.23 20.74 -8.97
CA ASP A 168 26.66 21.06 -8.97
C ASP A 168 27.07 21.93 -7.77
N ASN A 169 26.31 22.97 -7.48
CA ASN A 169 26.68 23.94 -6.43
C ASN A 169 25.85 23.78 -5.14
N LYS A 170 24.95 22.80 -5.08
CA LYS A 170 24.09 22.46 -3.93
C LYS A 170 23.21 23.63 -3.46
N LYS A 171 22.98 24.61 -4.32
CA LYS A 171 22.11 25.76 -4.00
C LYS A 171 20.64 25.32 -4.04
N ILE A 172 19.92 25.57 -2.95
CA ILE A 172 18.46 25.42 -2.93
C ILE A 172 17.87 26.60 -3.70
N LEU A 173 17.15 26.28 -4.77
CA LEU A 173 16.50 27.25 -5.66
C LEU A 173 15.05 27.48 -5.28
N THR A 174 14.33 26.43 -4.95
CA THR A 174 12.97 26.47 -4.41
C THR A 174 12.98 25.78 -3.06
N LYS A 175 12.36 26.38 -2.05
CA LYS A 175 12.41 25.85 -0.69
C LYS A 175 11.01 25.67 -0.12
N ASP A 176 10.73 24.46 0.37
CA ASP A 176 9.63 24.12 1.26
C ASP A 176 8.23 24.57 0.76
N ILE A 177 7.88 24.25 -0.49
CA ILE A 177 6.48 24.40 -0.95
C ILE A 177 5.62 23.48 -0.11
N PRO A 178 4.66 24.00 0.66
CA PRO A 178 3.89 23.21 1.62
C PRO A 178 2.65 22.55 1.01
N ASN A 179 2.08 21.61 1.77
CA ASN A 179 0.82 20.92 1.46
C ASN A 179 0.89 20.19 0.10
N THR A 180 2.01 19.55 -0.20
CA THR A 180 2.18 18.78 -1.43
C THR A 180 2.00 17.27 -1.17
N THR A 181 1.76 16.53 -2.23
CA THR A 181 1.86 15.06 -2.23
C THR A 181 3.31 14.64 -2.49
N GLY A 182 3.54 13.33 -2.64
CA GLY A 182 4.86 12.81 -3.02
C GLY A 182 5.22 12.95 -4.50
N GLU A 183 4.31 13.42 -5.36
CA GLU A 183 4.50 13.46 -6.82
C GLU A 183 5.17 14.76 -7.28
N ILE A 184 6.22 14.61 -8.09
CA ILE A 184 6.92 15.72 -8.76
C ILE A 184 7.29 15.27 -10.17
N ILE A 185 6.92 16.08 -11.16
CA ILE A 185 7.23 15.83 -12.58
C ILE A 185 8.00 17.01 -13.16
N TRP A 186 9.17 16.76 -13.73
CA TRP A 186 9.92 17.77 -14.46
C TRP A 186 9.31 18.00 -15.85
N ASP A 187 9.10 19.26 -16.21
CA ASP A 187 8.83 19.64 -17.60
C ASP A 187 10.10 19.40 -18.46
N THR A 188 9.92 19.06 -19.71
CA THR A 188 11.04 18.84 -20.66
C THR A 188 11.86 20.11 -20.95
N ASP A 189 11.39 21.30 -20.54
CA ASP A 189 12.13 22.55 -20.60
C ASP A 189 13.21 22.71 -19.52
N ASN A 190 13.26 21.79 -18.54
CA ASN A 190 14.17 21.79 -17.38
C ASN A 190 14.09 23.04 -16.48
N LYS A 191 13.03 23.83 -16.61
CA LYS A 191 12.81 25.06 -15.83
C LYS A 191 11.60 24.96 -14.94
N HIS A 192 10.64 24.14 -15.33
CA HIS A 192 9.39 23.98 -14.58
C HIS A 192 9.24 22.57 -14.03
N ILE A 193 8.51 22.50 -12.93
CA ILE A 193 8.00 21.24 -12.38
C ILE A 193 6.48 21.30 -12.24
N TYR A 194 5.83 20.14 -12.35
CA TYR A 194 4.44 19.95 -12.00
C TYR A 194 4.37 19.22 -10.67
N TYR A 195 3.44 19.64 -9.81
CA TYR A 195 3.25 19.04 -8.50
C TYR A 195 1.78 19.17 -8.06
N ILE A 196 1.38 18.38 -7.08
CA ILE A 196 0.02 18.31 -6.58
C ILE A 196 -0.05 18.96 -5.21
N ARG A 197 -1.08 19.78 -4.98
CA ARG A 197 -1.44 20.30 -3.65
C ARG A 197 -2.65 19.60 -3.08
N LEU A 198 -2.56 19.38 -1.77
CA LEU A 198 -3.66 18.93 -0.93
C LEU A 198 -4.60 20.09 -0.62
N ASP A 199 -5.90 19.83 -0.57
CA ASP A 199 -6.89 20.77 -0.03
C ASP A 199 -6.90 20.79 1.52
N HIS A 200 -7.85 21.49 2.12
CA HIS A 200 -7.99 21.58 3.58
C HIS A 200 -8.39 20.22 4.22
N ASN A 201 -9.03 19.34 3.48
CA ASN A 201 -9.40 18.00 3.90
C ASN A 201 -8.37 16.93 3.49
N HIS A 202 -7.13 17.35 3.20
CA HIS A 202 -6.02 16.47 2.83
C HIS A 202 -6.24 15.69 1.51
N ARG A 203 -7.03 16.22 0.57
CA ARG A 203 -7.33 15.60 -0.72
C ARG A 203 -6.42 16.15 -1.81
N PRO A 204 -5.79 15.30 -2.67
CA PRO A 204 -4.98 15.72 -3.81
C PRO A 204 -5.88 16.16 -4.98
N ASN A 205 -6.20 17.46 -5.04
CA ASN A 205 -7.20 17.97 -5.98
C ASN A 205 -6.73 19.08 -6.92
N ARG A 206 -5.49 19.60 -6.75
CA ARG A 206 -4.97 20.70 -7.58
C ARG A 206 -3.56 20.41 -8.09
N ILE A 207 -3.35 20.66 -9.38
CA ILE A 207 -2.05 20.52 -10.04
C ILE A 207 -1.53 21.89 -10.41
N TYR A 208 -0.32 22.19 -9.97
CA TYR A 208 0.37 23.44 -10.22
C TYR A 208 1.60 23.23 -11.09
N LYS A 209 1.94 24.26 -11.88
CA LYS A 209 3.20 24.41 -12.59
C LYS A 209 4.03 25.48 -11.87
N HIS A 210 5.24 25.11 -11.44
CA HIS A 210 6.17 25.97 -10.71
C HIS A 210 7.40 26.26 -11.55
N LEU A 211 7.76 27.54 -11.69
CA LEU A 211 9.04 27.95 -12.25
C LEU A 211 10.12 27.87 -11.15
N VAL A 212 11.13 27.02 -11.36
CA VAL A 212 12.21 26.81 -10.38
C VAL A 212 12.89 28.14 -10.00
N GLY A 213 12.90 28.42 -8.70
CA GLY A 213 13.46 29.65 -8.14
C GLY A 213 12.47 30.81 -7.98
N GLN A 214 11.23 30.65 -8.39
CA GLN A 214 10.14 31.60 -8.16
C GLN A 214 9.49 31.38 -6.79
N ASP A 215 8.79 32.40 -6.27
CA ASP A 215 7.90 32.21 -5.11
C ASP A 215 6.70 31.35 -5.52
N HIS A 216 6.45 30.29 -4.77
CA HIS A 216 5.36 29.33 -5.05
C HIS A 216 3.95 29.95 -4.98
N LYS A 217 3.80 31.15 -4.44
CA LYS A 217 2.54 31.89 -4.47
C LYS A 217 2.18 32.41 -5.86
N LEU A 218 3.15 32.41 -6.77
CA LEU A 218 2.99 32.83 -8.18
C LEU A 218 2.81 31.63 -9.11
N ASP A 219 2.70 30.40 -8.57
CA ASP A 219 2.58 29.20 -9.36
C ASP A 219 1.28 29.17 -10.16
N GLU A 220 1.36 28.69 -11.38
CA GLU A 220 0.23 28.55 -12.27
C GLU A 220 -0.62 27.32 -11.90
N LEU A 221 -1.91 27.55 -11.65
CA LEU A 221 -2.88 26.45 -11.49
C LEU A 221 -3.21 25.86 -12.87
N ILE A 222 -2.80 24.62 -13.12
CA ILE A 222 -3.01 23.92 -14.39
C ILE A 222 -4.34 23.17 -14.40
N PHE A 223 -4.68 22.54 -13.27
CA PHE A 223 -5.90 21.74 -13.16
C PHE A 223 -6.43 21.75 -11.72
N GLU A 224 -7.74 21.76 -11.60
CA GLU A 224 -8.45 21.60 -10.33
C GLU A 224 -9.60 20.61 -10.48
N GLU A 225 -9.56 19.53 -9.70
CA GLU A 225 -10.70 18.65 -9.52
C GLU A 225 -11.62 19.23 -8.44
N LYS A 226 -12.85 19.49 -8.82
CA LYS A 226 -13.86 20.10 -7.93
C LYS A 226 -14.74 19.09 -7.22
N ASP A 227 -14.85 17.90 -7.79
CA ASP A 227 -15.64 16.83 -7.20
C ASP A 227 -14.79 16.13 -6.10
N PRO A 228 -15.23 16.18 -4.83
CA PRO A 228 -14.48 15.60 -3.72
C PRO A 228 -14.36 14.07 -3.79
N ALA A 229 -15.12 13.41 -4.65
CA ALA A 229 -15.01 11.97 -4.88
C ALA A 229 -13.78 11.58 -5.68
N PHE A 230 -13.10 12.53 -6.36
CA PHE A 230 -11.99 12.23 -7.26
C PHE A 230 -10.69 12.87 -6.82
N PHE A 231 -9.62 12.12 -6.97
CA PHE A 231 -8.25 12.57 -6.73
C PHE A 231 -7.50 12.74 -8.05
N CYS A 232 -6.57 13.72 -8.10
CA CYS A 232 -5.72 13.91 -9.25
C CYS A 232 -4.31 13.37 -9.07
N SER A 233 -3.73 12.95 -10.20
CA SER A 233 -2.31 12.65 -10.35
C SER A 233 -1.78 13.25 -11.66
N VAL A 234 -0.46 13.41 -11.75
CA VAL A 234 0.21 14.00 -12.92
C VAL A 234 1.43 13.17 -13.31
N SER A 235 1.61 12.96 -14.63
CA SER A 235 2.76 12.25 -15.18
C SER A 235 3.16 12.80 -16.53
N LEU A 236 4.34 12.41 -17.03
CA LEU A 236 4.65 12.50 -18.45
C LEU A 236 4.44 11.13 -19.11
N SER A 237 4.03 11.15 -20.36
CA SER A 237 4.07 9.94 -21.19
C SER A 237 5.49 9.40 -21.31
N GLN A 238 5.64 8.10 -21.53
CA GLN A 238 6.94 7.45 -21.72
C GLN A 238 7.73 8.05 -22.88
N SER A 239 7.05 8.53 -23.93
CA SER A 239 7.66 9.30 -25.02
C SER A 239 8.18 10.69 -24.64
N LYS A 240 7.81 11.20 -23.46
CA LYS A 240 8.07 12.57 -23.00
C LYS A 240 7.48 13.65 -23.94
N GLU A 241 6.37 13.35 -24.62
CA GLU A 241 5.70 14.28 -25.53
C GLU A 241 4.43 14.88 -24.93
N TYR A 242 3.80 14.17 -23.99
CA TYR A 242 2.54 14.58 -23.41
C TYR A 242 2.60 14.68 -21.87
N LEU A 243 2.05 15.77 -21.37
CA LEU A 243 1.62 15.86 -19.97
C LEU A 243 0.31 15.12 -19.84
N LEU A 244 0.22 14.21 -18.87
CA LEU A 244 -0.93 13.40 -18.55
C LEU A 244 -1.43 13.77 -17.17
N ILE A 245 -2.66 14.21 -17.06
CA ILE A 245 -3.34 14.45 -15.77
C ILE A 245 -4.46 13.44 -15.66
N ARG A 246 -4.42 12.64 -14.61
CA ARG A 246 -5.51 11.72 -14.29
C ARG A 246 -6.35 12.28 -13.15
N THR A 247 -7.66 12.17 -13.26
CA THR A 247 -8.59 12.32 -12.13
C THR A 247 -9.45 11.08 -12.03
N GLY A 248 -9.72 10.61 -10.82
CA GLY A 248 -10.48 9.38 -10.66
C GLY A 248 -10.65 8.93 -9.21
N ASP A 249 -11.52 7.97 -9.05
CA ASP A 249 -11.68 7.13 -7.85
C ASP A 249 -11.18 5.70 -8.11
N HIS A 250 -11.68 4.72 -7.33
CA HIS A 250 -11.30 3.30 -7.45
C HIS A 250 -11.91 2.58 -8.67
N GLN A 251 -12.85 3.19 -9.40
CA GLN A 251 -13.62 2.54 -10.47
C GLN A 251 -13.82 3.43 -11.69
N THR A 252 -13.53 4.71 -11.59
CA THR A 252 -13.78 5.70 -12.64
C THR A 252 -12.54 6.53 -12.83
N SER A 253 -12.10 6.70 -14.06
CA SER A 253 -10.98 7.57 -14.39
C SER A 253 -11.30 8.49 -15.57
N GLU A 254 -10.66 9.64 -15.59
CA GLU A 254 -10.57 10.56 -16.71
C GLU A 254 -9.14 11.04 -16.86
N TYR A 255 -8.67 11.10 -18.09
CA TYR A 255 -7.38 11.69 -18.40
C TYR A 255 -7.54 13.00 -19.17
N TYR A 256 -6.67 13.93 -18.84
CA TYR A 256 -6.44 15.15 -19.62
C TYR A 256 -5.03 15.07 -20.19
N ILE A 257 -4.88 15.49 -21.45
CA ILE A 257 -3.61 15.45 -22.18
C ILE A 257 -3.25 16.82 -22.72
N GLN A 258 -1.95 17.13 -22.71
CA GLN A 258 -1.37 18.30 -23.37
C GLN A 258 -0.08 17.90 -24.06
N ASN A 259 0.03 18.19 -25.35
CA ASN A 259 1.32 18.03 -26.06
C ASN A 259 2.27 19.15 -25.61
N ILE A 260 3.31 18.80 -24.85
CA ILE A 260 4.27 19.78 -24.28
C ILE A 260 5.33 20.24 -25.27
N LYS A 261 5.47 19.58 -26.43
CA LYS A 261 6.33 20.02 -27.52
C LYS A 261 5.67 21.11 -28.38
N ASP A 262 4.34 21.13 -28.41
CA ASP A 262 3.57 22.17 -29.09
C ASP A 262 3.14 23.25 -28.10
N LYS A 263 3.78 24.42 -28.15
CA LYS A 263 3.50 25.57 -27.27
C LYS A 263 2.07 26.13 -27.42
N THR A 264 1.37 25.77 -28.48
CA THR A 264 -0.02 26.19 -28.72
C THR A 264 -1.03 25.19 -28.18
N SER A 265 -0.57 23.99 -27.81
CA SER A 265 -1.40 22.95 -27.25
C SER A 265 -1.98 23.33 -25.89
N LYS A 266 -3.27 23.08 -25.74
CA LYS A 266 -3.98 23.28 -24.47
C LYS A 266 -4.31 21.94 -23.85
N LEU A 267 -4.45 21.92 -22.53
CA LEU A 267 -4.95 20.78 -21.81
C LEU A 267 -6.37 20.45 -22.27
N LYS A 268 -6.63 19.20 -22.66
CA LYS A 268 -7.95 18.72 -23.12
C LYS A 268 -8.26 17.35 -22.56
N SER A 269 -9.53 17.07 -22.28
CA SER A 269 -9.97 15.72 -21.90
C SER A 269 -9.66 14.73 -23.03
N PHE A 270 -9.13 13.58 -22.67
CA PHE A 270 -8.88 12.46 -23.56
C PHE A 270 -10.18 11.68 -23.81
N PHE A 271 -10.87 11.31 -22.75
CA PHE A 271 -12.20 10.72 -22.75
C PHE A 271 -12.90 11.09 -21.44
N PRO A 272 -14.13 11.62 -21.47
CA PRO A 272 -14.80 12.12 -20.28
C PRO A 272 -15.15 11.02 -19.29
N LYS A 273 -15.23 11.39 -18.00
CA LYS A 273 -15.66 10.50 -16.91
C LYS A 273 -16.94 9.76 -17.29
N THR A 274 -16.90 8.45 -17.18
CA THR A 274 -18.05 7.57 -17.29
C THR A 274 -18.01 6.63 -16.10
N THR A 275 -19.08 6.58 -15.34
CA THR A 275 -19.17 5.76 -14.13
C THR A 275 -18.74 4.32 -14.39
N ARG A 276 -17.82 3.80 -13.57
CA ARG A 276 -17.23 2.47 -13.68
C ARG A 276 -16.40 2.22 -14.94
N HIS A 277 -16.00 3.25 -15.65
CA HIS A 277 -15.03 3.15 -16.73
C HIS A 277 -13.65 3.50 -16.19
N GLU A 278 -12.86 2.46 -15.98
CA GLU A 278 -11.44 2.55 -15.64
C GLU A 278 -10.61 2.49 -16.90
N TYR A 279 -9.70 3.44 -17.05
CA TYR A 279 -8.68 3.35 -18.11
C TYR A 279 -7.40 4.06 -17.69
N GLU A 280 -6.31 3.61 -18.27
CA GLU A 280 -4.98 4.17 -18.16
C GLU A 280 -4.41 4.38 -19.55
N ILE A 281 -3.67 5.48 -19.77
CA ILE A 281 -3.09 5.79 -21.06
C ILE A 281 -1.58 6.04 -20.96
N ASP A 282 -0.87 5.66 -22.00
CA ASP A 282 0.50 6.12 -22.24
C ASP A 282 0.71 6.34 -23.75
N HIS A 283 1.77 7.07 -24.13
CA HIS A 283 2.03 7.47 -25.51
C HIS A 283 3.41 6.99 -26.01
N GLY A 284 3.45 6.48 -27.24
CA GLY A 284 4.67 6.14 -27.97
C GLY A 284 4.45 6.09 -29.49
N GLU A 285 5.42 6.64 -30.26
CA GLU A 285 5.49 6.58 -31.73
C GLU A 285 4.17 7.01 -32.43
N GLY A 286 3.57 8.12 -31.98
CA GLY A 286 2.35 8.70 -32.58
C GLY A 286 1.05 8.00 -32.23
N TYR A 287 1.04 7.11 -31.22
CA TYR A 287 -0.15 6.44 -30.72
C TYR A 287 -0.29 6.57 -29.21
N PHE A 288 -1.53 6.73 -28.76
CA PHE A 288 -1.90 6.43 -27.38
C PHE A 288 -2.27 4.95 -27.26
N TYR A 289 -1.74 4.28 -26.23
CA TYR A 289 -2.13 2.94 -25.81
C TYR A 289 -3.00 3.08 -24.57
N ILE A 290 -4.10 2.32 -24.53
CA ILE A 290 -5.20 2.54 -23.59
C ILE A 290 -5.54 1.21 -22.95
N LEU A 291 -5.13 1.01 -21.70
CA LEU A 291 -5.59 -0.10 -20.87
C LEU A 291 -6.99 0.25 -20.37
N THR A 292 -8.01 -0.54 -20.67
CA THR A 292 -9.40 -0.13 -20.41
C THR A 292 -10.33 -1.32 -20.16
N ASN A 293 -11.35 -1.10 -19.32
CA ASN A 293 -12.45 -2.02 -19.08
C ASN A 293 -13.70 -1.70 -19.93
N THR A 294 -13.57 -0.84 -20.95
CA THR A 294 -14.71 -0.48 -21.82
C THR A 294 -15.32 -1.69 -22.49
N ASP A 295 -16.56 -1.56 -22.96
CA ASP A 295 -17.30 -2.59 -23.68
C ASP A 295 -17.47 -3.91 -22.89
N ASN A 296 -17.66 -3.82 -21.57
CA ASN A 296 -17.81 -4.93 -20.62
C ASN A 296 -16.55 -5.82 -20.51
N CYS A 297 -15.37 -5.28 -20.79
CA CYS A 297 -14.10 -5.99 -20.66
C CYS A 297 -13.58 -5.89 -19.21
N ASN A 298 -14.30 -6.47 -18.24
CA ASN A 298 -14.02 -6.30 -16.82
C ASN A 298 -12.55 -6.58 -16.43
N ASN A 299 -11.89 -7.55 -17.06
CA ASN A 299 -10.49 -7.88 -16.81
C ASN A 299 -9.50 -7.10 -17.69
N PHE A 300 -9.95 -6.02 -18.30
CA PHE A 300 -9.23 -5.08 -19.15
C PHE A 300 -8.73 -5.68 -20.47
N LYS A 301 -8.58 -4.79 -21.43
CA LYS A 301 -7.90 -4.99 -22.72
C LYS A 301 -7.00 -3.79 -22.98
N ILE A 302 -6.10 -3.89 -23.97
CA ILE A 302 -5.33 -2.74 -24.42
C ILE A 302 -5.82 -2.36 -25.82
N MET A 303 -6.28 -1.12 -25.94
CA MET A 303 -6.63 -0.48 -27.19
C MET A 303 -5.56 0.53 -27.59
N ARG A 304 -5.58 1.02 -28.83
CA ARG A 304 -4.75 2.15 -29.26
C ARG A 304 -5.52 3.08 -30.19
N CYS A 305 -5.06 4.32 -30.28
CA CYS A 305 -5.51 5.28 -31.28
C CYS A 305 -4.37 6.21 -31.70
N ALA A 306 -4.40 6.74 -32.92
CA ALA A 306 -3.44 7.76 -33.33
C ALA A 306 -3.60 9.02 -32.45
N ASP A 307 -2.49 9.68 -32.10
CA ASP A 307 -2.45 10.83 -31.19
C ASP A 307 -3.25 12.06 -31.68
N ASN A 308 -3.43 12.18 -33.00
CA ASN A 308 -4.26 13.21 -33.63
C ASN A 308 -5.74 12.80 -33.77
N LYS A 309 -6.13 11.58 -33.32
CA LYS A 309 -7.51 11.04 -33.44
C LYS A 309 -7.92 10.32 -32.14
N VAL A 310 -7.94 11.05 -31.04
CA VAL A 310 -8.17 10.47 -29.69
C VAL A 310 -9.62 10.09 -29.39
N ASP A 311 -10.60 10.50 -30.21
CA ASP A 311 -12.00 10.12 -30.00
C ASP A 311 -12.20 8.62 -29.92
N LYS A 312 -13.08 8.14 -29.02
CA LYS A 312 -13.34 6.70 -28.78
C LYS A 312 -13.66 5.90 -30.05
N LYS A 313 -14.34 6.51 -31.04
CA LYS A 313 -14.64 5.84 -32.31
C LYS A 313 -13.40 5.41 -33.12
N ASN A 314 -12.23 5.95 -32.78
CA ASN A 314 -10.96 5.64 -33.42
C ASN A 314 -10.09 4.68 -32.58
N TRP A 315 -10.61 4.22 -31.43
CA TRP A 315 -9.91 3.24 -30.61
C TRP A 315 -10.06 1.87 -31.26
N GLU A 316 -8.94 1.21 -31.50
CA GLU A 316 -8.88 -0.14 -32.04
C GLU A 316 -8.26 -1.11 -31.01
N ASP A 317 -8.76 -2.34 -30.98
CA ASP A 317 -8.20 -3.38 -30.09
C ASP A 317 -6.77 -3.70 -30.53
N PHE A 318 -5.83 -3.66 -29.58
CA PHE A 318 -4.42 -3.99 -29.79
C PHE A 318 -4.01 -5.27 -29.05
N VAL A 319 -4.45 -5.42 -27.82
CA VAL A 319 -4.45 -6.69 -27.08
C VAL A 319 -5.90 -7.02 -26.76
N GLU A 320 -6.38 -8.11 -27.35
CA GLU A 320 -7.77 -8.54 -27.24
C GLU A 320 -8.12 -8.97 -25.81
N TYR A 321 -9.38 -8.73 -25.44
CA TYR A 321 -9.93 -9.16 -24.15
C TYR A 321 -9.97 -10.68 -24.01
N LYS A 322 -9.62 -11.16 -22.81
CA LYS A 322 -9.82 -12.55 -22.39
C LYS A 322 -10.40 -12.57 -20.98
N SER A 323 -11.49 -13.28 -20.80
CA SER A 323 -12.23 -13.28 -19.52
C SER A 323 -11.47 -13.92 -18.35
N ASP A 324 -10.50 -14.79 -18.62
CA ASP A 324 -9.65 -15.48 -17.66
C ASP A 324 -8.29 -14.80 -17.41
N ILE A 325 -8.02 -13.70 -18.13
CA ILE A 325 -6.77 -12.91 -18.00
C ILE A 325 -7.10 -11.51 -17.53
N PHE A 326 -6.52 -11.12 -16.41
CA PHE A 326 -6.58 -9.76 -15.88
C PHE A 326 -5.31 -9.00 -16.27
N ILE A 327 -5.40 -7.95 -17.09
CA ILE A 327 -4.25 -7.10 -17.43
C ILE A 327 -4.06 -6.07 -16.31
N ILE A 328 -2.87 -6.06 -15.70
CA ILE A 328 -2.57 -5.28 -14.50
C ILE A 328 -2.07 -3.88 -14.86
N ASN A 329 -1.04 -3.81 -15.70
CA ASN A 329 -0.40 -2.58 -16.18
C ASN A 329 0.41 -2.86 -17.45
N PHE A 330 0.93 -1.79 -18.07
CA PHE A 330 1.79 -1.90 -19.23
C PHE A 330 2.88 -0.83 -19.24
N ILE A 331 3.92 -1.06 -20.04
CA ILE A 331 4.97 -0.09 -20.38
C ILE A 331 5.06 -0.04 -21.90
N ILE A 332 5.11 1.17 -22.46
CA ILE A 332 5.33 1.38 -23.88
C ILE A 332 6.76 1.84 -24.12
N LEU A 333 7.46 1.16 -25.03
CA LEU A 333 8.77 1.51 -25.55
C LEU A 333 8.67 1.77 -27.05
N LYS A 334 9.70 2.31 -27.64
CA LYS A 334 9.70 2.65 -29.06
C LYS A 334 9.22 1.52 -29.97
N ASN A 335 9.66 0.29 -29.72
CA ASN A 335 9.34 -0.88 -30.54
C ASN A 335 8.53 -1.96 -29.81
N TRP A 336 8.19 -1.75 -28.53
CA TRP A 336 7.66 -2.79 -27.68
C TRP A 336 6.51 -2.30 -26.80
N LEU A 337 5.44 -3.09 -26.75
CA LEU A 337 4.49 -3.07 -25.67
C LEU A 337 4.84 -4.21 -24.69
N VAL A 338 5.07 -3.89 -23.44
CA VAL A 338 5.31 -4.86 -22.37
C VAL A 338 4.21 -4.74 -21.35
N TYR A 339 3.50 -5.81 -21.08
CA TYR A 339 2.43 -5.76 -20.09
C TYR A 339 2.50 -6.90 -19.08
N LEU A 340 2.07 -6.59 -17.89
CA LEU A 340 1.90 -7.52 -16.79
C LEU A 340 0.45 -7.96 -16.78
N GLN A 341 0.22 -9.26 -16.87
CA GLN A 341 -1.11 -9.85 -16.74
C GLN A 341 -1.13 -10.90 -15.63
N ARG A 342 -2.33 -11.27 -15.19
CA ARG A 342 -2.56 -12.37 -14.23
C ARG A 342 -3.49 -13.39 -14.83
N HIS A 343 -3.09 -14.65 -14.74
CA HIS A 343 -3.88 -15.80 -15.11
C HIS A 343 -3.84 -16.82 -13.96
N ASP A 344 -4.99 -17.30 -13.53
CA ASP A 344 -5.13 -18.20 -12.37
C ASP A 344 -4.39 -17.71 -11.11
N GLY A 345 -4.40 -16.38 -10.89
CA GLY A 345 -3.75 -15.75 -9.75
C GLY A 345 -2.22 -15.68 -9.83
N VAL A 346 -1.61 -15.99 -10.98
CA VAL A 346 -0.16 -15.93 -11.20
C VAL A 346 0.17 -14.83 -12.20
N ASN A 347 1.12 -13.97 -11.86
CA ASN A 347 1.56 -12.88 -12.73
C ASN A 347 2.43 -13.39 -13.88
N GLN A 348 2.25 -12.79 -15.07
CA GLN A 348 2.97 -13.13 -16.29
C GLN A 348 3.39 -11.84 -17.00
N ILE A 349 4.64 -11.77 -17.49
CA ILE A 349 5.13 -10.67 -18.34
C ILE A 349 5.04 -11.09 -19.79
N ILE A 350 4.30 -10.32 -20.57
CA ILE A 350 4.16 -10.49 -22.02
C ILE A 350 4.88 -9.34 -22.72
N ILE A 351 5.61 -9.68 -23.77
CA ILE A 351 6.34 -8.74 -24.61
C ILE A 351 5.80 -8.85 -26.03
N GLN A 352 5.29 -7.76 -26.55
CA GLN A 352 4.74 -7.67 -27.90
C GLN A 352 5.52 -6.66 -28.74
N ASN A 353 5.97 -7.08 -29.93
CA ASN A 353 6.64 -6.21 -30.88
C ASN A 353 5.62 -5.36 -31.63
N LEU A 354 5.79 -4.04 -31.62
CA LEU A 354 4.85 -3.09 -32.24
C LEU A 354 4.90 -3.09 -33.79
N ASN A 355 5.99 -3.57 -34.38
CA ASN A 355 6.16 -3.55 -35.86
C ASN A 355 5.55 -4.77 -36.56
N ASN A 356 5.50 -5.94 -35.88
CA ASN A 356 5.03 -7.18 -36.50
C ASN A 356 3.99 -7.94 -35.63
N ASN A 357 3.58 -7.38 -34.51
CA ASN A 357 2.61 -7.95 -33.56
C ASN A 357 2.99 -9.32 -32.94
N ASN A 358 4.21 -9.81 -33.16
CA ASN A 358 4.65 -11.03 -32.52
C ASN A 358 4.81 -10.82 -30.99
N SER A 359 4.31 -11.76 -30.21
CA SER A 359 4.41 -11.71 -28.77
C SER A 359 5.04 -12.97 -28.18
N HIS A 360 5.62 -12.83 -26.98
CA HIS A 360 6.09 -13.96 -26.18
C HIS A 360 6.00 -13.65 -24.69
N GLN A 361 5.96 -14.70 -23.90
CA GLN A 361 5.94 -14.65 -22.44
C GLN A 361 7.30 -14.99 -21.86
N ILE A 362 7.71 -14.28 -20.80
CA ILE A 362 8.86 -14.68 -19.98
C ILE A 362 8.44 -15.85 -19.08
N GLN A 363 9.14 -16.98 -19.17
CA GLN A 363 8.78 -18.21 -18.46
C GLN A 363 9.44 -18.30 -17.07
N PHE A 364 8.69 -18.82 -16.10
CA PHE A 364 9.12 -19.14 -14.74
C PHE A 364 8.60 -20.55 -14.38
N THR A 365 9.23 -21.19 -13.40
CA THR A 365 8.97 -22.60 -13.04
C THR A 365 8.24 -22.77 -11.71
N GLU A 366 8.24 -21.74 -10.85
CA GLU A 366 7.56 -21.76 -9.56
C GLU A 366 6.03 -21.69 -9.72
N GLU A 367 5.28 -22.29 -8.79
CA GLU A 367 3.81 -22.28 -8.77
C GLU A 367 3.22 -21.02 -8.12
N ALA A 368 3.93 -20.42 -7.18
CA ALA A 368 3.54 -19.20 -6.47
C ALA A 368 4.73 -18.24 -6.46
N TYR A 369 4.55 -17.08 -7.08
CA TYR A 369 5.59 -16.06 -7.17
C TYR A 369 4.98 -14.68 -7.44
N ASP A 370 5.80 -13.67 -7.23
CA ASP A 370 5.51 -12.27 -7.52
C ASP A 370 6.43 -11.75 -8.62
N LEU A 371 5.84 -11.05 -9.58
CA LEU A 371 6.52 -10.36 -10.68
C LEU A 371 6.10 -8.91 -10.72
N ASN A 372 7.07 -8.01 -10.91
CA ASN A 372 6.79 -6.60 -11.12
C ASN A 372 7.66 -6.03 -12.24
N LEU A 373 7.06 -5.29 -13.17
CA LEU A 373 7.80 -4.44 -14.10
C LEU A 373 8.40 -3.27 -13.31
N LEU A 374 9.66 -2.94 -13.55
CA LEU A 374 10.35 -1.86 -12.86
C LEU A 374 10.49 -0.65 -13.78
N ASN A 375 10.43 0.53 -13.17
CA ASN A 375 10.54 1.80 -13.89
C ASN A 375 11.87 1.92 -14.63
N GLN A 376 11.83 2.59 -15.77
CA GLN A 376 12.97 2.94 -16.58
C GLN A 376 12.76 4.32 -17.22
N TYR A 377 13.87 5.03 -17.52
CA TYR A 377 13.82 6.37 -18.06
C TYR A 377 13.89 6.40 -19.59
N GLU A 378 14.53 5.36 -20.20
CA GLU A 378 14.79 5.32 -21.64
C GLU A 378 13.60 4.73 -22.41
N PHE A 379 13.04 5.51 -23.33
CA PHE A 379 11.98 5.08 -24.25
C PHE A 379 12.54 4.26 -25.43
N ASN A 380 13.66 4.69 -26.00
CA ASN A 380 14.30 4.03 -27.13
C ASN A 380 15.29 2.96 -26.65
N THR A 381 14.74 1.83 -26.21
CA THR A 381 15.53 0.69 -25.73
C THR A 381 14.82 -0.63 -26.06
N ASP A 382 15.61 -1.70 -26.21
CA ASP A 382 15.12 -3.07 -26.32
C ASP A 382 15.23 -3.82 -24.97
N TRP A 383 15.64 -3.15 -23.91
CA TRP A 383 15.80 -3.74 -22.60
C TRP A 383 14.66 -3.31 -21.66
N ILE A 384 14.15 -4.28 -20.90
CA ILE A 384 13.24 -4.02 -19.78
C ILE A 384 13.86 -4.55 -18.50
N ARG A 385 13.42 -4.01 -17.38
CA ARG A 385 13.80 -4.50 -16.05
C ARG A 385 12.57 -5.00 -15.32
N PHE A 386 12.70 -6.13 -14.65
CA PHE A 386 11.66 -6.68 -13.79
C PHE A 386 12.25 -7.29 -12.52
N SER A 387 11.42 -7.43 -11.49
CA SER A 387 11.76 -8.19 -10.29
C SER A 387 10.93 -9.47 -10.20
N PHE A 388 11.57 -10.50 -9.66
CA PHE A 388 10.98 -11.79 -9.36
C PHE A 388 11.26 -12.14 -7.90
N SER A 389 10.29 -12.71 -7.21
CA SER A 389 10.48 -13.40 -5.91
C SER A 389 9.40 -14.45 -5.72
N SER A 390 9.63 -15.41 -4.82
CA SER A 390 8.59 -16.29 -4.31
C SER A 390 8.63 -16.28 -2.78
N PRO A 391 7.65 -16.86 -2.07
CA PRO A 391 7.70 -16.87 -0.61
C PRO A 391 8.98 -17.47 -0.01
N ILE A 392 9.69 -18.31 -0.78
CA ILE A 392 10.95 -18.97 -0.37
C ILE A 392 12.13 -18.67 -1.30
N THR A 393 11.97 -17.78 -2.29
CA THR A 393 13.05 -17.34 -3.19
C THR A 393 13.29 -15.84 -3.03
N PRO A 394 14.51 -15.43 -2.59
CA PRO A 394 14.86 -14.03 -2.42
C PRO A 394 14.63 -13.19 -3.66
N LYS A 395 14.25 -11.91 -3.45
CA LYS A 395 13.98 -10.97 -4.53
C LYS A 395 15.18 -10.85 -5.46
N SER A 396 14.94 -11.11 -6.74
CA SER A 396 15.91 -11.05 -7.81
C SER A 396 15.51 -10.00 -8.83
N ILE A 397 16.47 -9.24 -9.34
CA ILE A 397 16.28 -8.21 -10.35
C ILE A 397 16.95 -8.67 -11.64
N PHE A 398 16.21 -8.61 -12.73
CA PHE A 398 16.67 -9.02 -14.06
C PHE A 398 16.54 -7.89 -15.05
N ASP A 399 17.52 -7.78 -15.96
CA ASP A 399 17.37 -7.10 -17.24
C ASP A 399 17.05 -8.16 -18.30
N TYR A 400 16.12 -7.84 -19.19
CA TYR A 400 15.68 -8.72 -20.25
C TYR A 400 15.67 -7.99 -21.58
N ASN A 401 16.33 -8.58 -22.58
CA ASN A 401 16.35 -8.05 -23.93
C ASN A 401 15.17 -8.60 -24.74
N CYS A 402 14.31 -7.71 -25.22
CA CYS A 402 13.10 -8.07 -25.95
C CYS A 402 13.38 -8.73 -27.32
N VAL A 403 14.55 -8.45 -27.94
CA VAL A 403 14.95 -9.02 -29.23
C VAL A 403 15.61 -10.39 -29.08
N SER A 404 16.70 -10.46 -28.30
CA SER A 404 17.48 -11.70 -28.13
C SER A 404 16.85 -12.67 -27.13
N LYS A 405 15.89 -12.21 -26.31
CA LYS A 405 15.29 -12.95 -25.19
C LYS A 405 16.31 -13.32 -24.10
N GLU A 406 17.44 -12.65 -24.09
CA GLU A 406 18.45 -12.81 -23.06
C GLU A 406 17.95 -12.24 -21.74
N ARG A 407 18.10 -13.02 -20.65
CA ARG A 407 17.77 -12.63 -19.29
C ARG A 407 19.04 -12.57 -18.44
N ILE A 408 19.41 -11.37 -18.00
CA ILE A 408 20.61 -11.10 -17.21
C ILE A 408 20.21 -10.85 -15.77
N LEU A 409 20.69 -11.67 -14.84
CA LEU A 409 20.56 -11.43 -13.41
C LEU A 409 21.43 -10.24 -13.00
N LYS A 410 20.82 -9.18 -12.47
CA LYS A 410 21.51 -7.97 -12.01
C LYS A 410 21.76 -7.96 -10.50
N LYS A 411 20.83 -8.49 -9.73
CA LYS A 411 20.93 -8.53 -8.27
C LYS A 411 20.04 -9.62 -7.69
N ILE A 412 20.53 -10.29 -6.65
CA ILE A 412 19.73 -11.09 -5.72
C ILE A 412 19.77 -10.41 -4.36
N GLN A 413 18.66 -10.37 -3.65
CA GLN A 413 18.63 -9.91 -2.26
C GLN A 413 19.53 -10.79 -1.41
N GLU A 414 20.59 -10.19 -0.86
CA GLU A 414 21.49 -10.86 0.05
C GLU A 414 20.91 -10.86 1.47
N ILE A 415 21.11 -11.97 2.18
CA ILE A 415 20.70 -12.14 3.57
C ILE A 415 21.95 -12.49 4.38
N PRO A 416 22.60 -11.50 5.03
CA PRO A 416 23.90 -11.69 5.67
C PRO A 416 23.94 -12.78 6.75
N SER A 417 22.82 -12.96 7.48
CA SER A 417 22.68 -14.02 8.47
C SER A 417 22.51 -15.43 7.86
N GLY A 418 22.47 -15.51 6.54
CA GLY A 418 22.22 -16.74 5.80
C GLY A 418 20.73 -17.04 5.58
N PHE A 419 20.44 -17.69 4.46
CA PHE A 419 19.14 -18.23 4.13
C PHE A 419 19.30 -19.46 3.24
N ASN A 420 18.59 -20.54 3.57
CA ASN A 420 18.57 -21.75 2.76
C ASN A 420 17.12 -22.13 2.44
N SER A 421 16.70 -21.89 1.19
CA SER A 421 15.34 -22.20 0.70
C SER A 421 14.98 -23.69 0.86
N ASP A 422 15.98 -24.59 0.84
CA ASP A 422 15.75 -26.04 0.95
C ASP A 422 15.19 -26.48 2.30
N LEU A 423 15.27 -25.61 3.31
CA LEU A 423 14.69 -25.86 4.64
C LEU A 423 13.19 -25.63 4.71
N TYR A 424 12.61 -24.97 3.69
CA TYR A 424 11.23 -24.51 3.71
C TYR A 424 10.43 -25.11 2.53
N THR A 425 9.14 -25.09 2.68
CA THR A 425 8.19 -25.43 1.61
C THR A 425 7.15 -24.33 1.51
N CYS A 426 6.77 -24.04 0.28
CA CYS A 426 5.65 -23.19 -0.07
C CYS A 426 4.64 -24.05 -0.84
N LYS A 427 3.38 -24.01 -0.44
CA LYS A 427 2.28 -24.70 -1.14
C LYS A 427 1.17 -23.73 -1.42
N ARG A 428 0.60 -23.86 -2.61
CA ARG A 428 -0.61 -23.13 -2.99
C ARG A 428 -1.80 -24.08 -2.99
N PHE A 429 -2.87 -23.67 -2.32
CA PHE A 429 -4.13 -24.39 -2.26
C PHE A 429 -5.25 -23.60 -2.92
N LEU A 430 -6.28 -24.29 -3.35
CA LEU A 430 -7.59 -23.75 -3.68
C LEU A 430 -8.55 -24.18 -2.58
N CYS A 431 -8.77 -23.32 -1.60
CA CYS A 431 -9.63 -23.58 -0.45
C CYS A 431 -11.10 -23.46 -0.86
N PRO A 432 -11.99 -24.40 -0.50
CA PRO A 432 -13.43 -24.22 -0.70
C PRO A 432 -13.99 -23.07 0.13
N GLY A 433 -14.66 -22.11 -0.52
CA GLY A 433 -15.41 -21.05 0.15
C GLY A 433 -16.83 -21.49 0.54
N HIS A 434 -17.47 -20.72 1.39
CA HIS A 434 -18.82 -20.99 1.92
C HIS A 434 -19.91 -21.05 0.84
N ASP A 435 -19.72 -20.41 -0.29
CA ASP A 435 -20.66 -20.32 -1.42
C ASP A 435 -20.18 -21.12 -2.66
N GLY A 436 -19.20 -22.02 -2.47
CA GLY A 436 -18.68 -22.90 -3.51
C GLY A 436 -17.57 -22.30 -4.39
N VAL A 437 -17.15 -21.06 -4.14
CA VAL A 437 -15.97 -20.51 -4.80
C VAL A 437 -14.70 -21.16 -4.29
N THR A 438 -13.63 -21.12 -5.07
CA THR A 438 -12.30 -21.57 -4.66
C THR A 438 -11.40 -20.39 -4.34
N ILE A 439 -10.90 -20.35 -3.11
CA ILE A 439 -10.09 -19.26 -2.58
C ILE A 439 -8.62 -19.68 -2.65
N PRO A 440 -7.75 -18.91 -3.36
CA PRO A 440 -6.33 -19.18 -3.34
C PRO A 440 -5.77 -18.94 -1.93
N LEU A 441 -4.91 -19.86 -1.48
CA LEU A 441 -4.30 -19.84 -0.16
C LEU A 441 -2.85 -20.29 -0.27
N THR A 442 -1.92 -19.44 0.13
CA THR A 442 -0.49 -19.74 0.15
C THR A 442 -0.05 -20.09 1.56
N VAL A 443 0.64 -21.22 1.72
CA VAL A 443 1.09 -21.73 3.02
C VAL A 443 2.59 -21.99 3.00
N ILE A 444 3.31 -21.45 4.00
CA ILE A 444 4.75 -21.51 4.12
C ILE A 444 5.12 -22.09 5.48
N HIS A 445 5.98 -23.09 5.50
CA HIS A 445 6.47 -23.70 6.73
C HIS A 445 7.83 -24.40 6.54
N LYS A 446 8.50 -24.77 7.64
CA LYS A 446 9.68 -25.65 7.56
C LYS A 446 9.33 -26.99 6.96
N LYS A 447 10.24 -27.54 6.13
CA LYS A 447 10.14 -28.94 5.72
C LYS A 447 10.23 -29.87 6.96
N ASN A 448 9.68 -31.05 6.83
CA ASN A 448 9.77 -32.12 7.86
C ASN A 448 9.07 -31.79 9.19
N ILE A 449 8.07 -30.90 9.20
CA ILE A 449 7.16 -30.77 10.33
C ILE A 449 6.05 -31.82 10.23
N GLU A 450 5.56 -32.29 11.37
CA GLU A 450 4.41 -33.19 11.43
C GLU A 450 3.12 -32.38 11.39
N LEU A 451 2.30 -32.57 10.36
CA LEU A 451 1.01 -31.89 10.23
C LEU A 451 -0.07 -32.62 11.06
N ASN A 452 -0.07 -32.39 12.36
CA ASN A 452 -0.95 -33.00 13.35
C ASN A 452 -1.92 -32.02 14.04
N GLY A 453 -1.96 -30.75 13.56
CA GLY A 453 -2.78 -29.68 14.14
C GLY A 453 -2.17 -28.99 15.37
N SER A 454 -0.93 -29.30 15.74
CA SER A 454 -0.30 -28.74 16.95
C SER A 454 0.39 -27.41 16.73
N HIS A 455 0.69 -27.02 15.49
CA HIS A 455 1.47 -25.82 15.18
C HIS A 455 0.67 -24.55 15.34
N PRO A 456 1.24 -23.50 15.96
CA PRO A 456 0.68 -22.16 15.86
C PRO A 456 0.78 -21.66 14.41
N LEU A 457 -0.20 -20.88 13.98
CA LEU A 457 -0.28 -20.39 12.61
C LEU A 457 -0.57 -18.88 12.61
N LEU A 458 0.16 -18.12 11.81
CA LEU A 458 -0.11 -16.73 11.49
C LEU A 458 -0.79 -16.67 10.12
N LEU A 459 -2.06 -16.23 10.09
CA LEU A 459 -2.87 -16.08 8.88
C LEU A 459 -3.02 -14.60 8.55
N TYR A 460 -2.53 -14.20 7.37
CA TYR A 460 -2.63 -12.83 6.89
C TYR A 460 -3.74 -12.68 5.84
N GLY A 461 -4.47 -11.56 5.89
CA GLY A 461 -5.45 -11.19 4.87
C GLY A 461 -5.72 -9.70 4.81
N TYR A 462 -6.24 -9.23 3.65
CA TYR A 462 -6.60 -7.84 3.40
C TYR A 462 -8.02 -7.70 2.82
N GLY A 463 -8.20 -7.96 1.53
CA GLY A 463 -9.50 -8.13 0.87
C GLY A 463 -10.29 -6.85 0.60
N SER A 464 -9.65 -5.77 0.16
CA SER A 464 -10.31 -4.50 -0.20
C SER A 464 -9.58 -3.79 -1.34
N TYR A 465 -10.27 -2.86 -2.00
CA TYR A 465 -9.75 -1.98 -3.06
C TYR A 465 -9.16 -2.70 -4.28
N GLY A 466 -9.43 -3.97 -4.45
CA GLY A 466 -8.79 -4.78 -5.49
C GLY A 466 -7.29 -4.99 -5.24
N ILE A 467 -6.78 -4.69 -4.04
CA ILE A 467 -5.36 -4.88 -3.70
C ILE A 467 -5.08 -6.37 -3.59
N THR A 468 -4.09 -6.82 -4.33
CA THR A 468 -3.59 -8.19 -4.30
C THR A 468 -2.46 -8.32 -3.31
N ILE A 469 -2.50 -9.33 -2.45
CA ILE A 469 -1.39 -9.64 -1.54
C ILE A 469 -0.41 -10.54 -2.30
N PRO A 470 0.84 -10.06 -2.54
CA PRO A 470 1.78 -10.80 -3.37
C PRO A 470 2.37 -12.02 -2.65
N ASP A 471 2.60 -13.09 -3.41
CA ASP A 471 3.40 -14.25 -2.99
C ASP A 471 4.91 -13.92 -3.05
N SER A 472 5.31 -12.86 -2.36
CA SER A 472 6.68 -12.34 -2.36
C SER A 472 7.52 -12.86 -1.21
N PHE A 473 8.84 -12.77 -1.36
CA PHE A 473 9.80 -13.07 -0.30
C PHE A 473 9.75 -12.01 0.81
N SER A 474 9.82 -12.48 2.06
CA SER A 474 10.00 -11.61 3.22
C SER A 474 10.88 -12.30 4.25
N THR A 475 12.03 -11.72 4.56
CA THR A 475 12.97 -12.24 5.57
C THR A 475 12.35 -12.28 6.96
N ASN A 476 11.43 -11.38 7.25
CA ASN A 476 10.82 -11.25 8.58
C ASN A 476 10.03 -12.50 8.99
N ARG A 477 9.25 -13.08 8.06
CA ARG A 477 8.41 -14.27 8.31
C ARG A 477 9.19 -15.44 8.89
N PHE A 478 10.45 -15.58 8.49
CA PHE A 478 11.28 -16.72 8.92
C PHE A 478 11.65 -16.67 10.41
N SER A 479 11.60 -15.50 11.07
CA SER A 479 11.78 -15.43 12.52
C SER A 479 10.69 -16.18 13.30
N LEU A 480 9.43 -16.19 12.79
CA LEU A 480 8.36 -17.03 13.35
C LEU A 480 8.40 -18.47 12.83
N ILE A 481 8.60 -18.65 11.52
CA ILE A 481 8.64 -20.00 10.91
C ILE A 481 9.76 -20.84 11.53
N ASP A 482 10.90 -20.23 11.85
CA ASP A 482 12.02 -20.91 12.52
C ASP A 482 11.71 -21.32 13.95
N ARG A 483 10.73 -20.69 14.58
CA ARG A 483 10.18 -21.03 15.91
C ARG A 483 8.98 -21.98 15.85
N GLY A 484 8.74 -22.60 14.69
CA GLY A 484 7.69 -23.64 14.53
C GLY A 484 6.33 -23.13 14.13
N PHE A 485 6.20 -21.85 13.78
CA PHE A 485 4.97 -21.32 13.20
C PHE A 485 4.79 -21.77 11.74
N ILE A 486 3.56 -21.86 11.35
CA ILE A 486 3.15 -21.89 9.95
C ILE A 486 2.70 -20.47 9.58
N TYR A 487 3.09 -19.99 8.41
CA TYR A 487 2.64 -18.71 7.87
C TYR A 487 1.72 -18.95 6.68
N ALA A 488 0.57 -18.29 6.63
CA ALA A 488 -0.35 -18.41 5.52
C ALA A 488 -0.88 -17.04 5.05
N ILE A 489 -1.17 -16.94 3.75
CA ILE A 489 -1.78 -15.76 3.10
C ILE A 489 -3.07 -16.22 2.46
N ALA A 490 -4.20 -15.65 2.91
CA ALA A 490 -5.51 -15.88 2.33
C ALA A 490 -5.79 -14.81 1.25
N HIS A 491 -5.90 -15.24 -0.01
CA HIS A 491 -6.14 -14.37 -1.17
C HIS A 491 -7.65 -14.21 -1.41
N ILE A 492 -8.28 -13.53 -0.48
CA ILE A 492 -9.74 -13.43 -0.33
C ILE A 492 -10.39 -12.44 -1.29
N ARG A 493 -11.71 -12.56 -1.51
CA ARG A 493 -12.50 -11.60 -2.28
C ARG A 493 -12.37 -10.19 -1.72
N GLY A 494 -12.47 -9.20 -2.60
CA GLY A 494 -12.13 -7.80 -2.35
C GLY A 494 -10.72 -7.44 -2.81
N GLY A 495 -9.83 -8.44 -3.03
CA GLY A 495 -8.63 -8.34 -3.85
C GLY A 495 -8.91 -8.62 -5.33
N ARG A 496 -7.90 -8.54 -6.20
CA ARG A 496 -7.97 -8.86 -7.64
C ARG A 496 -7.14 -10.10 -8.01
N GLU A 497 -6.93 -11.04 -7.08
CA GLU A 497 -6.13 -12.24 -7.33
C GLU A 497 -6.71 -13.09 -8.47
N LYS A 498 -8.03 -13.12 -8.59
CA LYS A 498 -8.75 -13.81 -9.69
C LYS A 498 -9.47 -12.84 -10.63
N GLY A 499 -8.93 -11.62 -10.79
CA GLY A 499 -9.47 -10.60 -11.68
C GLY A 499 -10.55 -9.71 -11.04
N GLN A 500 -11.24 -8.94 -11.88
CA GLN A 500 -12.19 -7.91 -11.44
C GLN A 500 -13.39 -8.50 -10.70
N ASP A 501 -13.93 -9.63 -11.14
CA ASP A 501 -15.06 -10.26 -10.47
C ASP A 501 -14.74 -10.69 -9.03
N TRP A 502 -13.48 -11.01 -8.75
CA TRP A 502 -13.02 -11.33 -7.39
C TRP A 502 -13.09 -10.11 -6.47
N TYR A 503 -12.75 -8.95 -7.00
CA TYR A 503 -12.91 -7.66 -6.31
C TYR A 503 -14.38 -7.30 -6.12
N GLU A 504 -15.18 -7.30 -7.20
CA GLU A 504 -16.59 -6.90 -7.18
C GLU A 504 -17.45 -7.76 -6.22
N ASN A 505 -17.07 -9.02 -6.04
CA ASN A 505 -17.76 -9.94 -5.11
C ASN A 505 -17.27 -9.84 -3.66
N GLY A 506 -16.39 -8.87 -3.34
CA GLY A 506 -15.89 -8.59 -1.99
C GLY A 506 -16.07 -7.15 -1.52
N LYS A 507 -16.97 -6.37 -2.14
CA LYS A 507 -17.24 -4.98 -1.77
C LYS A 507 -18.73 -4.64 -1.73
N LEU A 508 -19.07 -3.41 -1.29
CA LEU A 508 -20.46 -2.94 -1.17
C LEU A 508 -21.33 -3.99 -0.44
N LEU A 509 -22.50 -4.29 -0.95
CA LEU A 509 -23.44 -5.27 -0.38
C LEU A 509 -22.95 -6.73 -0.44
N LYS A 510 -21.74 -6.96 -0.93
CA LYS A 510 -21.08 -8.27 -0.96
C LYS A 510 -19.85 -8.34 -0.05
N LYS A 511 -19.57 -7.29 0.73
CA LYS A 511 -18.36 -7.19 1.57
C LYS A 511 -18.17 -8.36 2.53
N LYS A 512 -19.23 -8.95 3.06
CA LYS A 512 -19.15 -10.09 3.97
C LYS A 512 -18.50 -11.32 3.35
N ASN A 513 -18.48 -11.46 2.02
CA ASN A 513 -17.76 -12.54 1.34
C ASN A 513 -16.25 -12.51 1.64
N THR A 514 -15.65 -11.32 1.79
CA THR A 514 -14.26 -11.15 2.23
C THR A 514 -14.02 -11.86 3.57
N PHE A 515 -14.93 -11.66 4.51
CA PHE A 515 -14.80 -12.20 5.87
C PHE A 515 -15.04 -13.72 5.90
N PHE A 516 -16.03 -14.19 5.17
CA PHE A 516 -16.34 -15.62 5.06
C PHE A 516 -15.22 -16.38 4.35
N ASP A 517 -14.61 -15.80 3.33
CA ASP A 517 -13.46 -16.40 2.64
C ASP A 517 -12.27 -16.58 3.61
N PHE A 518 -11.99 -15.59 4.44
CA PHE A 518 -10.90 -15.67 5.43
C PHE A 518 -11.18 -16.74 6.50
N ILE A 519 -12.41 -16.81 6.99
CA ILE A 519 -12.85 -17.83 7.95
C ILE A 519 -12.74 -19.22 7.31
N SER A 520 -13.19 -19.40 6.06
CA SER A 520 -13.09 -20.66 5.33
C SER A 520 -11.62 -21.12 5.17
N CYS A 521 -10.70 -20.17 4.90
CA CYS A 521 -9.27 -20.49 4.86
C CYS A 521 -8.74 -20.98 6.22
N ALA A 522 -9.14 -20.33 7.31
CA ALA A 522 -8.74 -20.72 8.66
C ALA A 522 -9.28 -22.13 9.02
N GLU A 523 -10.54 -22.42 8.71
CA GLU A 523 -11.18 -23.73 8.93
C GLU A 523 -10.52 -24.81 8.08
N PHE A 524 -10.23 -24.53 6.80
CA PHE A 524 -9.51 -25.44 5.90
C PHE A 524 -8.13 -25.81 6.45
N LEU A 525 -7.38 -24.85 6.99
CA LEU A 525 -6.07 -25.11 7.59
C LEU A 525 -6.18 -26.01 8.84
N CYS A 526 -7.26 -25.87 9.61
CA CYS A 526 -7.56 -26.79 10.74
C CYS A 526 -7.91 -28.20 10.23
N GLU A 527 -8.78 -28.31 9.21
CA GLU A 527 -9.16 -29.59 8.60
C GLU A 527 -7.94 -30.34 8.05
N LYS A 528 -7.05 -29.60 7.38
CA LYS A 528 -5.80 -30.16 6.83
C LYS A 528 -4.71 -30.39 7.89
N LYS A 529 -5.01 -30.14 9.17
CA LYS A 529 -4.10 -30.35 10.30
C LYS A 529 -2.81 -29.51 10.25
N TYR A 530 -2.82 -28.38 9.54
CA TYR A 530 -1.75 -27.40 9.66
C TYR A 530 -1.76 -26.76 11.05
N THR A 531 -2.93 -26.55 11.59
CA THR A 531 -3.17 -25.95 12.90
C THR A 531 -4.48 -26.51 13.49
N SER A 532 -4.96 -25.91 14.57
CA SER A 532 -6.28 -26.20 15.18
C SER A 532 -6.93 -24.91 15.71
N PRO A 533 -8.24 -24.90 16.00
CA PRO A 533 -8.88 -23.77 16.66
C PRO A 533 -8.10 -23.34 17.92
N LYS A 534 -8.07 -22.04 18.20
CA LYS A 534 -7.29 -21.43 19.30
C LYS A 534 -5.77 -21.59 19.17
N LYS A 535 -5.27 -21.85 17.95
CA LYS A 535 -3.84 -21.77 17.61
C LYS A 535 -3.56 -20.85 16.44
N ILE A 536 -4.60 -20.29 15.81
CA ILE A 536 -4.50 -19.34 14.73
C ILE A 536 -4.41 -17.93 15.29
N ILE A 537 -3.42 -17.18 14.84
CA ILE A 537 -3.31 -15.73 15.02
C ILE A 537 -3.62 -15.11 13.67
N ALA A 538 -4.58 -14.20 13.61
CA ALA A 538 -4.92 -13.48 12.40
C ALA A 538 -4.25 -12.11 12.39
N GLN A 539 -3.79 -11.66 11.21
CA GLN A 539 -3.15 -10.36 11.03
C GLN A 539 -3.72 -9.64 9.81
N GLY A 540 -4.00 -8.35 9.97
CA GLY A 540 -4.42 -7.46 8.89
C GLY A 540 -4.33 -6.00 9.28
N GLY A 541 -4.03 -5.15 8.29
CA GLY A 541 -3.84 -3.71 8.51
C GLY A 541 -4.84 -2.87 7.72
N SER A 542 -5.14 -1.62 8.18
CA SER A 542 -6.02 -0.68 7.48
C SER A 542 -7.40 -1.32 7.21
N ALA A 543 -7.84 -1.41 5.97
CA ALA A 543 -9.05 -2.16 5.60
C ALA A 543 -8.97 -3.66 5.95
N GLY A 544 -7.77 -4.26 6.00
CA GLY A 544 -7.56 -5.59 6.60
C GLY A 544 -7.82 -5.60 8.11
N GLY A 545 -7.72 -4.46 8.78
CA GLY A 545 -8.13 -4.27 10.17
C GLY A 545 -9.65 -4.36 10.36
N LEU A 546 -10.45 -3.95 9.39
CA LEU A 546 -11.90 -4.21 9.36
C LEU A 546 -12.19 -5.72 9.38
N LEU A 547 -11.49 -6.49 8.56
CA LEU A 547 -11.55 -7.96 8.56
C LEU A 547 -11.20 -8.51 9.96
N MET A 548 -10.12 -8.01 10.58
CA MET A 548 -9.70 -8.43 11.92
C MET A 548 -10.76 -8.14 12.97
N GLY A 549 -11.39 -6.97 12.91
CA GLY A 549 -12.46 -6.60 13.81
C GLY A 549 -13.72 -7.46 13.64
N TYR A 550 -14.09 -7.77 12.39
CA TYR A 550 -15.22 -8.65 12.10
C TYR A 550 -15.02 -10.06 12.67
N ILE A 551 -13.87 -10.68 12.40
CA ILE A 551 -13.61 -12.04 12.89
C ILE A 551 -13.45 -12.10 14.41
N ALA A 552 -12.97 -11.03 15.05
CA ALA A 552 -12.93 -10.92 16.52
C ALA A 552 -14.33 -10.95 17.14
N ASN A 553 -15.32 -10.32 16.49
CA ASN A 553 -16.71 -10.32 16.94
C ASN A 553 -17.44 -11.63 16.64
N GLU A 554 -17.21 -12.24 15.46
CA GLU A 554 -18.06 -13.32 14.94
C GLU A 554 -17.47 -14.72 15.15
N ARG A 555 -16.14 -14.86 15.21
CA ARG A 555 -15.45 -16.16 15.35
C ARG A 555 -14.36 -16.17 16.42
N PRO A 556 -14.66 -15.63 17.63
CA PRO A 556 -13.69 -15.66 18.73
C PRO A 556 -13.31 -17.09 19.15
N ASP A 557 -14.10 -18.10 18.79
CA ASP A 557 -13.84 -19.52 19.02
C ASP A 557 -12.68 -20.08 18.20
N LEU A 558 -12.43 -19.52 17.01
CA LEU A 558 -11.46 -20.03 16.05
C LEU A 558 -10.05 -19.46 16.29
N PHE A 559 -9.96 -18.18 16.64
CA PHE A 559 -8.69 -17.47 16.74
C PHE A 559 -8.16 -17.41 18.18
N LEU A 560 -6.85 -17.65 18.36
CA LEU A 560 -6.14 -17.42 19.60
C LEU A 560 -5.86 -15.93 19.80
N GLY A 561 -5.43 -15.26 18.73
CA GLY A 561 -5.05 -13.87 18.75
C GLY A 561 -5.35 -13.13 17.47
N ILE A 562 -5.44 -11.81 17.57
CA ILE A 562 -5.67 -10.86 16.48
C ILE A 562 -4.58 -9.78 16.54
N ILE A 563 -3.92 -9.52 15.42
CA ILE A 563 -3.06 -8.36 15.20
C ILE A 563 -3.77 -7.43 14.22
N ALA A 564 -4.23 -6.28 14.70
CA ALA A 564 -4.95 -5.28 13.93
C ALA A 564 -4.09 -4.01 13.84
N GLN A 565 -3.49 -3.77 12.66
CA GLN A 565 -2.59 -2.64 12.44
C GLN A 565 -3.34 -1.50 11.77
N VAL A 566 -3.28 -0.29 12.34
CA VAL A 566 -3.99 0.91 11.86
C VAL A 566 -5.42 0.59 11.38
N PRO A 567 -6.25 -0.10 12.20
CA PRO A 567 -7.42 -0.82 11.74
C PRO A 567 -8.62 0.10 11.47
N PHE A 568 -9.23 -0.05 10.29
CA PHE A 568 -10.49 0.62 9.92
C PHE A 568 -11.68 -0.11 10.57
N VAL A 569 -12.05 0.30 11.76
CA VAL A 569 -13.01 -0.44 12.61
C VAL A 569 -14.26 0.33 13.01
N ASP A 570 -14.28 1.64 12.83
CA ASP A 570 -15.42 2.52 13.15
C ASP A 570 -16.12 3.01 11.89
N ILE A 571 -16.40 2.08 10.98
CA ILE A 571 -16.84 2.36 9.62
C ILE A 571 -18.13 3.20 9.55
N CYS A 572 -19.10 2.99 10.46
CA CYS A 572 -20.32 3.78 10.45
C CYS A 572 -20.06 5.26 10.72
N ASN A 573 -19.30 5.59 11.77
CA ASN A 573 -18.99 6.98 12.08
C ASN A 573 -18.09 7.61 11.00
N THR A 574 -17.09 6.88 10.50
CA THR A 574 -16.16 7.39 9.50
C THR A 574 -16.86 7.66 8.16
N MET A 575 -17.71 6.74 7.70
CA MET A 575 -18.41 6.92 6.41
C MET A 575 -19.59 7.91 6.47
N LEU A 576 -19.97 8.38 7.65
CA LEU A 576 -20.92 9.48 7.84
C LEU A 576 -20.24 10.85 7.90
N ASP A 577 -18.92 10.90 8.00
CA ASP A 577 -18.13 12.11 8.17
C ASP A 577 -17.41 12.51 6.88
N GLU A 578 -18.08 13.32 6.06
CA GLU A 578 -17.56 13.77 4.75
C GLU A 578 -16.36 14.73 4.85
N ASP A 579 -16.03 15.23 6.04
CA ASP A 579 -14.83 16.07 6.26
C ASP A 579 -13.54 15.25 6.32
N LEU A 580 -13.65 13.93 6.52
CA LEU A 580 -12.48 13.06 6.50
C LEU A 580 -11.92 12.89 5.08
N PRO A 581 -10.59 12.71 4.96
CA PRO A 581 -9.93 12.71 3.66
C PRO A 581 -10.49 11.69 2.66
N LEU A 582 -10.81 10.48 3.13
CA LEU A 582 -11.14 9.35 2.27
C LEU A 582 -12.64 9.07 2.15
N THR A 583 -13.49 9.57 3.05
CA THR A 583 -14.90 9.17 3.14
C THR A 583 -15.63 9.27 1.81
N VAL A 584 -15.56 10.41 1.13
CA VAL A 584 -16.32 10.62 -0.11
C VAL A 584 -15.79 9.76 -1.26
N THR A 585 -14.47 9.66 -1.40
CA THR A 585 -13.83 8.87 -2.46
C THR A 585 -14.00 7.36 -2.26
N GLU A 586 -14.35 6.91 -1.05
CA GLU A 586 -14.50 5.49 -0.70
C GLU A 586 -15.96 4.99 -0.74
N ILE A 587 -16.91 5.86 -1.04
CA ILE A 587 -18.31 5.44 -1.25
C ILE A 587 -18.42 4.27 -2.25
N PRO A 588 -17.67 4.23 -3.38
CA PRO A 588 -17.72 3.10 -4.31
C PRO A 588 -17.16 1.78 -3.74
N GLU A 589 -16.40 1.80 -2.66
CA GLU A 589 -15.89 0.60 -1.98
C GLU A 589 -16.85 0.10 -0.90
N TRP A 590 -17.30 1.02 -0.03
CA TRP A 590 -18.06 0.64 1.17
C TRP A 590 -19.58 0.81 1.00
N GLY A 591 -20.03 1.89 0.34
CA GLY A 591 -21.42 2.28 0.20
C GLY A 591 -21.72 3.65 0.79
N ASP A 592 -22.78 4.26 0.34
CA ASP A 592 -23.25 5.58 0.81
C ASP A 592 -24.20 5.41 2.00
N LEU A 593 -23.65 5.43 3.23
CA LEU A 593 -24.44 5.27 4.44
C LEU A 593 -25.42 6.43 4.66
N LYS A 594 -25.07 7.60 4.20
CA LYS A 594 -25.84 8.83 4.44
C LYS A 594 -27.12 8.87 3.61
N ASN A 595 -27.04 8.45 2.36
CA ASN A 595 -28.12 8.60 1.38
C ASN A 595 -28.79 7.26 1.00
N ASN A 596 -28.25 6.12 1.43
CA ASN A 596 -28.75 4.77 1.11
C ASN A 596 -28.98 3.94 2.37
N GLU A 597 -30.26 3.75 2.73
CA GLU A 597 -30.66 2.99 3.93
C GLU A 597 -30.24 1.51 3.87
N GLU A 598 -30.28 0.88 2.69
CA GLU A 598 -29.82 -0.51 2.52
C GLU A 598 -28.31 -0.63 2.80
N ALA A 599 -27.52 0.30 2.27
CA ALA A 599 -26.09 0.36 2.54
C ALA A 599 -25.82 0.58 4.04
N PHE A 600 -26.56 1.47 4.69
CA PHE A 600 -26.45 1.71 6.13
C PHE A 600 -26.69 0.43 6.94
N HIS A 601 -27.81 -0.26 6.70
CA HIS A 601 -28.10 -1.50 7.42
C HIS A 601 -27.07 -2.59 7.16
N TYR A 602 -26.64 -2.72 5.92
CA TYR A 602 -25.64 -3.73 5.57
C TYR A 602 -24.29 -3.46 6.23
N ILE A 603 -23.77 -2.23 6.14
CA ILE A 603 -22.49 -1.84 6.77
C ILE A 603 -22.57 -1.96 8.27
N ARG A 604 -23.62 -1.46 8.92
CA ARG A 604 -23.84 -1.59 10.36
C ARG A 604 -23.81 -3.06 10.80
N SER A 605 -24.29 -3.98 9.96
CA SER A 605 -24.33 -5.41 10.28
C SER A 605 -22.94 -6.09 10.35
N TYR A 606 -21.88 -5.41 9.93
CA TYR A 606 -20.52 -5.94 10.00
C TYR A 606 -19.49 -4.94 10.59
N SER A 607 -19.87 -3.70 10.81
CA SER A 607 -18.98 -2.68 11.43
C SER A 607 -18.44 -3.17 12.76
N PRO A 608 -17.10 -3.31 12.92
CA PRO A 608 -16.54 -3.90 14.14
C PRO A 608 -16.91 -3.14 15.41
N TYR A 609 -16.85 -1.82 15.38
CA TYR A 609 -17.15 -0.99 16.54
C TYR A 609 -18.62 -1.12 16.98
N ASP A 610 -19.56 -1.16 16.01
CA ASP A 610 -20.99 -1.23 16.29
C ASP A 610 -21.41 -2.61 16.79
N ASN A 611 -20.69 -3.66 16.43
CA ASN A 611 -21.01 -5.05 16.78
C ASN A 611 -20.18 -5.61 17.96
N VAL A 612 -19.52 -4.75 18.74
CA VAL A 612 -18.89 -5.16 19.99
C VAL A 612 -20.00 -5.61 20.98
N LYS A 613 -19.85 -6.84 21.51
CA LYS A 613 -20.84 -7.49 22.39
C LYS A 613 -20.17 -8.18 23.56
N GLN A 614 -20.94 -8.50 24.61
CA GLN A 614 -20.43 -9.28 25.75
C GLN A 614 -20.08 -10.70 25.30
N GLN A 615 -18.79 -11.00 25.28
CA GLN A 615 -18.24 -12.33 24.92
C GLN A 615 -16.77 -12.44 25.28
N ASP A 616 -16.26 -13.65 25.17
CA ASP A 616 -14.82 -13.95 25.23
C ASP A 616 -14.16 -13.53 23.92
N TYR A 617 -13.29 -12.51 23.97
CA TYR A 617 -12.50 -12.07 22.82
C TYR A 617 -11.15 -12.81 22.75
N PRO A 618 -10.58 -12.99 21.54
CA PRO A 618 -9.21 -13.44 21.40
C PRO A 618 -8.22 -12.50 22.10
N HIS A 619 -6.96 -12.91 22.26
CA HIS A 619 -5.91 -11.94 22.56
C HIS A 619 -5.81 -10.93 21.43
N MET A 620 -5.58 -9.65 21.72
CA MET A 620 -5.56 -8.61 20.70
C MET A 620 -4.37 -7.68 20.86
N LEU A 621 -3.67 -7.43 19.77
CA LEU A 621 -2.71 -6.35 19.62
C LEU A 621 -3.24 -5.39 18.56
N ILE A 622 -3.51 -4.16 18.98
CA ILE A 622 -4.01 -3.08 18.13
C ILE A 622 -2.91 -2.03 18.04
N THR A 623 -2.50 -1.65 16.85
CA THR A 623 -1.46 -0.63 16.67
C THR A 623 -1.98 0.53 15.82
N GLY A 624 -1.45 1.74 16.04
CA GLY A 624 -1.83 2.93 15.30
C GLY A 624 -0.81 4.05 15.33
N GLY A 625 -1.02 5.08 14.53
CA GLY A 625 -0.22 6.28 14.46
C GLY A 625 -1.03 7.54 14.77
N ILE A 626 -0.47 8.46 15.56
CA ILE A 626 -1.19 9.69 15.97
C ILE A 626 -1.43 10.65 14.82
N THR A 627 -0.56 10.65 13.81
CA THR A 627 -0.63 11.54 12.64
C THR A 627 -1.23 10.87 11.40
N ASP A 628 -1.87 9.71 11.57
CA ASP A 628 -2.49 8.95 10.48
C ASP A 628 -3.67 9.71 9.87
N PRO A 629 -3.59 10.16 8.58
CA PRO A 629 -4.68 10.85 7.91
C PRO A 629 -5.70 9.90 7.27
N ARG A 630 -5.40 8.59 7.16
CA ARG A 630 -6.22 7.60 6.48
C ARG A 630 -7.16 6.87 7.43
N VAL A 631 -6.60 6.32 8.51
CA VAL A 631 -7.34 5.70 9.62
C VAL A 631 -6.92 6.41 10.90
N THR A 632 -7.74 7.33 11.32
CA THR A 632 -7.39 8.29 12.36
C THR A 632 -7.26 7.66 13.74
N TYR A 633 -6.40 8.23 14.60
CA TYR A 633 -6.05 7.70 15.91
C TYR A 633 -7.23 7.36 16.80
N TRP A 634 -8.37 8.02 16.63
CA TRP A 634 -9.55 7.78 17.48
C TRP A 634 -10.29 6.48 17.13
N GLU A 635 -10.24 5.97 15.90
CA GLU A 635 -10.94 4.74 15.52
C GLU A 635 -10.50 3.55 16.38
N MET A 636 -9.22 3.24 16.34
CA MET A 636 -8.65 2.13 17.11
C MET A 636 -8.70 2.37 18.61
N THR A 637 -8.58 3.64 19.03
CA THR A 637 -8.65 4.01 20.47
C THR A 637 -10.04 3.76 21.03
N LYS A 638 -11.08 4.19 20.32
CA LYS A 638 -12.49 3.95 20.67
C LYS A 638 -12.80 2.45 20.70
N TRP A 639 -12.35 1.72 19.69
CA TRP A 639 -12.59 0.29 19.55
C TRP A 639 -11.95 -0.50 20.69
N ALA A 640 -10.69 -0.23 21.01
CA ALA A 640 -10.00 -0.86 22.14
C ALA A 640 -10.70 -0.60 23.47
N ALA A 641 -11.13 0.64 23.73
CA ALA A 641 -11.87 1.00 24.94
C ALA A 641 -13.21 0.26 25.03
N LYS A 642 -13.97 0.19 23.93
CA LYS A 642 -15.27 -0.49 23.88
C LYS A 642 -15.12 -2.00 24.09
N ILE A 643 -14.17 -2.67 23.43
CA ILE A 643 -13.93 -4.10 23.65
C ILE A 643 -13.58 -4.36 25.12
N ARG A 644 -12.76 -3.51 25.76
CA ARG A 644 -12.38 -3.65 27.17
C ARG A 644 -13.56 -3.64 28.13
N ASP A 645 -14.59 -2.87 27.81
CA ASP A 645 -15.82 -2.81 28.60
C ASP A 645 -16.72 -4.05 28.42
N TYR A 646 -16.62 -4.72 27.28
CA TYR A 646 -17.54 -5.79 26.92
C TYR A 646 -16.91 -7.19 26.99
N LYS A 647 -15.57 -7.30 26.96
CA LYS A 647 -14.91 -8.62 27.05
C LYS A 647 -15.16 -9.28 28.42
N THR A 648 -15.41 -10.60 28.41
CA THR A 648 -15.73 -11.40 29.60
C THR A 648 -14.56 -12.24 30.09
N ASN A 649 -13.47 -12.31 29.39
CA ASN A 649 -12.28 -13.09 29.73
C ASN A 649 -11.07 -12.21 30.07
N ASP A 650 -9.96 -12.85 30.52
CA ASP A 650 -8.70 -12.18 30.88
C ASP A 650 -7.67 -12.12 29.73
N ASN A 651 -8.07 -12.45 28.51
CA ASN A 651 -7.17 -12.37 27.36
C ASN A 651 -6.60 -10.96 27.20
N LEU A 652 -5.34 -10.87 26.76
CA LEU A 652 -4.66 -9.59 26.56
C LEU A 652 -5.38 -8.74 25.51
N LEU A 653 -5.60 -7.48 25.83
CA LEU A 653 -6.01 -6.45 24.88
C LEU A 653 -5.01 -5.30 25.00
N LEU A 654 -4.16 -5.16 24.00
CA LEU A 654 -3.06 -4.20 23.95
C LEU A 654 -3.32 -3.18 22.86
N LEU A 655 -3.28 -1.89 23.20
CA LEU A 655 -3.30 -0.78 22.25
C LEU A 655 -1.95 -0.08 22.28
N LYS A 656 -1.23 -0.11 21.16
CA LYS A 656 0.04 0.59 20.96
C LYS A 656 -0.13 1.75 19.99
N MET A 657 -0.03 2.98 20.49
CA MET A 657 -0.05 4.18 19.66
C MET A 657 1.38 4.67 19.40
N ASN A 658 1.78 4.75 18.13
CA ASN A 658 3.01 5.43 17.75
C ASN A 658 2.75 6.95 17.77
N MET A 659 3.38 7.65 18.73
CA MET A 659 3.15 9.09 18.96
C MET A 659 3.93 9.98 17.98
N ASP A 660 4.77 9.39 17.14
CA ASP A 660 5.66 10.10 16.21
C ASP A 660 5.45 9.69 14.75
N ALA A 661 4.44 8.86 14.44
CA ALA A 661 4.22 8.33 13.10
C ALA A 661 2.74 8.33 12.71
N GLY A 662 2.49 8.15 11.40
CA GLY A 662 1.16 8.04 10.78
C GLY A 662 0.85 6.61 10.31
N HIS A 663 0.16 6.52 9.15
CA HIS A 663 -0.38 5.26 8.62
C HIS A 663 0.67 4.19 8.33
N SER A 664 1.85 4.59 7.87
CA SER A 664 2.92 3.67 7.51
C SER A 664 3.79 3.20 8.69
N GLY A 665 3.49 3.65 9.92
CA GLY A 665 4.28 3.34 11.11
C GLY A 665 5.62 4.09 11.17
N ALA A 666 6.58 3.55 11.91
CA ALA A 666 7.90 4.14 12.08
C ALA A 666 8.66 4.24 10.74
N SER A 667 9.36 5.35 10.55
CA SER A 667 10.20 5.59 9.37
C SER A 667 11.61 5.00 9.56
N GLY A 668 12.30 4.73 8.44
CA GLY A 668 13.63 4.11 8.46
C GLY A 668 13.60 2.58 8.37
N ARG A 669 14.67 2.01 7.81
CA ARG A 669 14.70 0.55 7.51
C ARG A 669 14.87 -0.35 8.73
N TYR A 670 15.36 0.18 9.85
CA TYR A 670 15.52 -0.59 11.08
C TYR A 670 14.46 -0.25 12.13
N ASP A 671 14.04 1.02 12.23
CA ASP A 671 13.08 1.43 13.25
C ASP A 671 11.73 0.72 13.07
N TYR A 672 11.28 0.53 11.84
CA TYR A 672 10.05 -0.22 11.55
C TYR A 672 10.13 -1.70 12.00
N LEU A 673 11.34 -2.28 12.10
CA LEU A 673 11.55 -3.64 12.59
C LEU A 673 11.18 -3.81 14.08
N LYS A 674 11.17 -2.73 14.83
CA LYS A 674 10.70 -2.74 16.23
C LYS A 674 9.19 -3.01 16.30
N GLU A 675 8.43 -2.50 15.33
CA GLU A 675 6.99 -2.78 15.20
C GLU A 675 6.75 -4.23 14.78
N VAL A 676 7.53 -4.75 13.82
CA VAL A 676 7.50 -6.18 13.45
C VAL A 676 7.88 -7.07 14.63
N ALA A 677 8.90 -6.69 15.42
CA ALA A 677 9.28 -7.43 16.62
C ALA A 677 8.16 -7.44 17.66
N LEU A 678 7.42 -6.33 17.83
CA LEU A 678 6.27 -6.26 18.73
C LEU A 678 5.18 -7.25 18.31
N ASP A 679 4.84 -7.34 17.02
CA ASP A 679 3.88 -8.31 16.50
C ASP A 679 4.31 -9.75 16.83
N TYR A 680 5.59 -10.05 16.59
CA TYR A 680 6.12 -11.40 16.83
C TYR A 680 6.22 -11.74 18.31
N ILE A 681 6.59 -10.79 19.15
CA ILE A 681 6.58 -10.95 20.61
C ILE A 681 5.16 -11.20 21.12
N PHE A 682 4.16 -10.50 20.59
CA PHE A 682 2.78 -10.80 20.91
C PHE A 682 2.41 -12.24 20.54
N CYS A 683 2.75 -12.69 19.33
CA CYS A 683 2.52 -14.07 18.88
C CYS A 683 3.16 -15.09 19.83
N LEU A 684 4.43 -14.88 20.19
CA LEU A 684 5.18 -15.79 21.06
C LEU A 684 4.69 -15.74 22.52
N LYS A 685 4.19 -14.58 22.97
CA LYS A 685 3.60 -14.42 24.30
C LYS A 685 2.35 -15.26 24.48
N ILE A 686 1.41 -15.17 23.53
CA ILE A 686 0.11 -15.83 23.62
C ILE A 686 0.14 -17.33 23.26
N THR A 687 1.21 -17.81 22.64
CA THR A 687 1.43 -19.23 22.31
C THR A 687 2.38 -19.94 23.28
N ASP A 688 2.85 -19.24 24.34
CA ASP A 688 3.87 -19.72 25.29
C ASP A 688 5.15 -20.25 24.63
N GLN A 689 5.47 -19.74 23.44
CA GLN A 689 6.68 -20.08 22.70
C GLN A 689 7.89 -19.24 23.19
N LYS A 690 9.09 -19.79 22.96
CA LYS A 690 10.37 -19.13 23.34
C LYS A 690 11.06 -18.50 22.12
#